data_f2b65dab62454b173fe8045a273e6621
#
_entry.id   f2b65dab62454b173fe8045a273e6621
#
_cell.length_a   1.000
_cell.length_b   1.000
_cell.length_c   1.000
_cell.angle_alpha   90.00
_cell.angle_beta   90.00
_cell.angle_gamma   90.00
#
_symmetry.space_group_name_H-M   'P 1'
#
loop_
_entity.id
_entity.type
_entity.pdbx_description
1 polymer ?
#
loop_
_entity_poly.entity_id
_entity_poly.type
_entity_poly.pdbx_seq_one_letter_code
_entity_poly.pdbx_strand_id
1 'polypeptide(L)'
;MDLFNPPIEFNYKIMIKDLDISKFENPYVQVVWEDSAENFTQEKIKSVRHYFQKKYLTTNVNVITKTKVSEETTHNVDISFNILDENYQLELVKSYLQSKSKEDYLEEIIKLNSAVDNKLILSQTEATPFKRWYIKNIEFSNFLSYGENQKIDFEQCSGISVVESNPPNFGGKTVLSVDLLLFLFFNETTKTSKAEEVFNRFSDKNHVKVKGEIIIDGEEYIIVRNIERKKAKSGDWNVKTELDFFKKLSDGSLQNFTGEQRRETEAFIKTSIGSKDDFLMTILTTATNLEDLIDSKPTARGQVLSRFMGLDFLKRKEDAAKEIYSEFSKTMMSNVYNTEQLKTDNASYKEQITGFKSSITDTKVLLKETNEKIVKGQDYRDNLLKSKHNIDKEVSLISPSKVQEEINGFDLDKRKVQSQLNEIKVVEPSEFYHEDQHDAVKEEINVVYKDLIRIDTQISDINTLKSEVEGGIKCQHCGIELMNAAITNAKIAELDGYIMQKDEKTKLMQDLTIKEQGFVKLKKEFDEYEKNKLIKEKYEVSIESINLKIEALKLKLERYNEVQEKILENNKIDAQLIKAGVRLDELEKEKVAHQRAIDNSTYQIDKLEEKIVSNEKMIVRITEEAEKEKIYKVFLEIYGKNGISKLIMKTMMPLINSELQRLLEDSSHFRLEVRINDKNEVEFLMIDNNTQIEKLMSSGSGYERTIASLALRAVLSKICSLPKPNIIVFDEVFGKISNDNLEMVSEFFTKIKEYFEKIFVITHNPLVNNWADNVIKIRKEENISYVSQ
;
A
#
# COMPACT_ATOMS: atom_id res chain seq x y z
N MET A 1 -51.03 -2.32 12.01
CA MET A 1 -49.82 -1.46 11.97
C MET A 1 -50.31 -0.08 12.33
N ASP A 2 -49.86 0.43 13.45
CA ASP A 2 -50.23 1.80 13.90
C ASP A 2 -49.68 2.81 12.90
N LEU A 3 -50.57 3.52 12.26
CA LEU A 3 -50.30 4.48 11.18
C LEU A 3 -49.52 5.71 11.65
N PHE A 4 -49.25 5.83 12.95
CA PHE A 4 -48.63 7.00 13.60
C PHE A 4 -47.28 6.75 14.26
N ASN A 5 -46.82 5.49 14.34
CA ASN A 5 -45.47 5.20 14.86
C ASN A 5 -44.44 5.13 13.73
N PRO A 6 -43.29 5.72 13.88
CA PRO A 6 -42.23 5.55 12.92
C PRO A 6 -41.85 4.07 12.82
N PRO A 7 -41.56 3.56 11.62
CA PRO A 7 -41.22 2.15 11.39
C PRO A 7 -39.90 1.71 12.02
N ILE A 8 -39.21 2.62 12.64
CA ILE A 8 -37.91 2.45 13.29
C ILE A 8 -37.91 3.33 14.53
N GLU A 9 -37.37 2.85 15.67
CA GLU A 9 -37.09 3.70 16.82
C GLU A 9 -35.96 4.67 16.48
N PHE A 10 -36.31 5.89 16.14
CA PHE A 10 -35.37 7.00 15.99
C PHE A 10 -35.93 8.26 16.64
N ASN A 11 -35.05 8.99 17.30
CA ASN A 11 -35.40 10.27 17.90
C ASN A 11 -35.38 11.36 16.84
N TYR A 12 -36.44 12.11 16.66
CA TYR A 12 -36.49 13.27 15.81
C TYR A 12 -36.96 14.51 16.56
N LYS A 13 -36.36 15.64 16.23
CA LYS A 13 -36.69 16.94 16.79
C LYS A 13 -37.38 17.79 15.73
N ILE A 14 -38.55 18.36 16.08
CA ILE A 14 -39.22 19.31 15.23
C ILE A 14 -38.61 20.69 15.54
N MET A 15 -37.92 21.28 14.55
CA MET A 15 -37.27 22.59 14.72
C MET A 15 -38.25 23.76 14.73
N ILE A 16 -39.42 23.61 14.06
CA ILE A 16 -40.46 24.65 13.97
C ILE A 16 -41.73 24.05 14.61
N LYS A 17 -41.94 24.34 15.89
CA LYS A 17 -43.03 23.73 16.68
C LYS A 17 -44.40 24.39 16.46
N ASP A 18 -44.46 25.65 16.04
CA ASP A 18 -45.67 26.46 15.99
C ASP A 18 -46.20 26.72 14.58
N LEU A 19 -45.64 26.03 13.58
CA LEU A 19 -46.11 26.13 12.21
C LEU A 19 -47.27 25.17 12.00
N ASP A 20 -48.43 25.71 11.73
CA ASP A 20 -49.60 24.93 11.34
C ASP A 20 -49.45 24.49 9.86
N ILE A 21 -48.85 23.31 9.68
CA ILE A 21 -48.49 22.72 8.38
C ILE A 21 -49.77 22.46 7.55
N SER A 22 -50.93 22.34 8.20
CA SER A 22 -52.20 22.14 7.51
C SER A 22 -52.62 23.32 6.61
N LYS A 23 -51.99 24.49 6.77
CA LYS A 23 -52.21 25.69 5.95
C LYS A 23 -51.47 25.71 4.62
N PHE A 24 -50.62 24.75 4.37
CA PHE A 24 -49.78 24.66 3.16
C PHE A 24 -50.23 23.48 2.29
N GLU A 25 -50.49 23.72 1.03
CA GLU A 25 -50.68 22.66 0.03
C GLU A 25 -49.32 22.05 -0.31
N ASN A 26 -49.14 20.73 -0.06
CA ASN A 26 -47.96 19.96 -0.37
C ASN A 26 -46.61 20.58 0.18
N PRO A 27 -46.50 20.76 1.51
CA PRO A 27 -45.32 21.38 2.13
C PRO A 27 -44.04 20.60 1.84
N TYR A 28 -42.91 21.30 1.73
CA TYR A 28 -41.60 20.66 1.69
C TYR A 28 -41.15 20.31 3.11
N VAL A 29 -40.88 19.04 3.36
CA VAL A 29 -40.45 18.53 4.66
C VAL A 29 -39.01 17.99 4.56
N GLN A 30 -38.11 18.58 5.26
CA GLN A 30 -36.72 18.07 5.40
C GLN A 30 -36.58 17.33 6.72
N VAL A 31 -36.19 16.05 6.63
CA VAL A 31 -35.92 15.18 7.78
C VAL A 31 -34.42 14.98 7.88
N VAL A 32 -33.80 15.46 8.95
CA VAL A 32 -32.40 15.17 9.24
C VAL A 32 -32.37 13.99 10.21
N TRP A 33 -31.88 12.87 9.72
CA TRP A 33 -31.73 11.63 10.53
C TRP A 33 -30.27 11.40 10.88
N GLU A 34 -29.98 11.49 12.19
CA GLU A 34 -28.64 11.27 12.75
C GLU A 34 -28.56 9.90 13.41
N ASP A 35 -27.74 8.98 12.85
CA ASP A 35 -27.59 7.62 13.37
C ASP A 35 -26.21 7.06 12.96
N SER A 36 -25.92 5.81 13.34
CA SER A 36 -24.77 5.07 12.81
C SER A 36 -24.94 4.74 11.33
N ALA A 37 -23.83 4.71 10.58
CA ALA A 37 -23.86 4.45 9.13
C ALA A 37 -24.57 3.12 8.76
N GLU A 38 -24.46 2.11 9.63
CA GLU A 38 -25.10 0.79 9.45
C GLU A 38 -26.63 0.85 9.45
N ASN A 39 -27.21 1.88 10.05
CA ASN A 39 -28.67 2.07 10.13
C ASN A 39 -29.27 2.73 8.89
N PHE A 40 -28.46 3.32 8.01
CA PHE A 40 -28.93 4.01 6.83
C PHE A 40 -29.11 3.06 5.63
N THR A 41 -29.94 2.04 5.77
CA THR A 41 -30.29 1.18 4.63
C THR A 41 -31.37 1.86 3.75
N GLN A 42 -31.34 1.56 2.44
CA GLN A 42 -32.30 2.07 1.47
C GLN A 42 -33.76 1.81 1.87
N GLU A 43 -34.04 0.64 2.45
CA GLU A 43 -35.35 0.27 2.93
C GLU A 43 -35.80 1.13 4.12
N LYS A 44 -34.90 1.38 5.07
CA LYS A 44 -35.16 2.23 6.23
C LYS A 44 -35.37 3.68 5.82
N ILE A 45 -34.54 4.21 4.92
CA ILE A 45 -34.70 5.58 4.40
C ILE A 45 -36.03 5.74 3.67
N LYS A 46 -36.43 4.78 2.83
CA LYS A 46 -37.76 4.77 2.17
C LYS A 46 -38.89 4.72 3.19
N SER A 47 -38.76 3.93 4.23
CA SER A 47 -39.76 3.80 5.30
C SER A 47 -39.93 5.12 6.07
N VAL A 48 -38.80 5.77 6.44
CA VAL A 48 -38.80 7.09 7.09
C VAL A 48 -39.44 8.14 6.20
N ARG A 49 -39.06 8.19 4.93
CA ARG A 49 -39.67 9.12 3.95
C ARG A 49 -41.19 8.90 3.85
N HIS A 50 -41.64 7.67 3.67
CA HIS A 50 -43.04 7.33 3.57
C HIS A 50 -43.82 7.68 4.84
N TYR A 51 -43.24 7.47 6.02
CA TYR A 51 -43.85 7.91 7.28
C TYR A 51 -44.11 9.41 7.27
N PHE A 52 -43.12 10.24 6.96
CA PHE A 52 -43.26 11.70 6.95
C PHE A 52 -44.15 12.20 5.82
N GLN A 53 -44.17 11.53 4.66
CA GLN A 53 -45.12 11.83 3.59
C GLN A 53 -46.57 11.66 4.06
N LYS A 54 -46.87 10.57 4.76
CA LYS A 54 -48.20 10.34 5.34
C LYS A 54 -48.51 11.29 6.47
N LYS A 55 -47.54 11.56 7.35
CA LYS A 55 -47.73 12.41 8.50
C LYS A 55 -48.07 13.85 8.14
N TYR A 56 -47.47 14.39 7.10
CA TYR A 56 -47.64 15.77 6.68
C TYR A 56 -48.42 15.93 5.37
N LEU A 57 -49.01 14.87 4.86
CA LEU A 57 -49.82 14.85 3.62
C LEU A 57 -49.08 15.53 2.44
N THR A 58 -47.80 15.24 2.26
CA THR A 58 -46.96 15.84 1.22
C THR A 58 -46.19 14.77 0.46
N THR A 59 -45.92 15.02 -0.83
CA THR A 59 -45.02 14.21 -1.63
C THR A 59 -43.55 14.69 -1.50
N ASN A 60 -43.34 15.91 -1.00
CA ASN A 60 -42.04 16.59 -0.95
C ASN A 60 -41.34 16.36 0.38
N VAL A 61 -40.87 15.15 0.62
CA VAL A 61 -40.08 14.79 1.81
C VAL A 61 -38.65 14.47 1.41
N ASN A 62 -37.73 15.26 1.90
CA ASN A 62 -36.29 15.00 1.80
C ASN A 62 -35.76 14.42 3.12
N VAL A 63 -35.08 13.26 3.07
CA VAL A 63 -34.45 12.65 4.22
C VAL A 63 -32.93 12.78 4.06
N ILE A 64 -32.33 13.60 4.88
CA ILE A 64 -30.88 13.78 4.99
C ILE A 64 -30.38 12.87 6.11
N THR A 65 -29.48 11.98 5.81
CA THR A 65 -28.83 11.11 6.81
C THR A 65 -27.53 11.76 7.26
N LYS A 66 -27.38 11.96 8.58
CA LYS A 66 -26.12 12.39 9.20
C LYS A 66 -25.57 11.26 10.06
N THR A 67 -24.36 10.84 9.80
CA THR A 67 -23.70 9.82 10.63
C THR A 67 -23.36 10.44 11.99
N LYS A 68 -23.90 9.84 13.09
CA LYS A 68 -23.47 10.22 14.43
C LYS A 68 -22.00 9.91 14.61
N VAL A 69 -21.18 10.93 14.66
CA VAL A 69 -19.83 10.85 15.22
C VAL A 69 -20.03 10.95 16.74
N SER A 70 -19.49 10.02 17.52
CA SER A 70 -19.59 10.08 18.97
C SER A 70 -19.11 11.45 19.47
N GLU A 71 -19.85 12.09 20.36
CA GLU A 71 -19.54 13.45 20.88
C GLU A 71 -18.14 13.59 21.49
N GLU A 72 -17.50 12.48 21.84
CA GLU A 72 -16.10 12.43 22.27
C GLU A 72 -15.08 12.83 21.18
N THR A 73 -15.48 12.90 19.90
CA THR A 73 -14.61 13.25 18.78
C THR A 73 -14.80 14.68 18.25
N THR A 74 -15.70 15.49 18.81
CA THR A 74 -16.02 16.83 18.27
C THR A 74 -15.25 18.00 18.89
N HIS A 75 -14.39 17.77 19.88
CA HIS A 75 -13.46 18.81 20.32
C HIS A 75 -12.17 18.76 19.51
N ASN A 76 -11.92 19.79 18.69
CA ASN A 76 -10.63 20.18 18.07
C ASN A 76 -9.54 19.09 18.16
N VAL A 77 -9.88 17.89 17.72
CA VAL A 77 -8.92 16.81 17.64
C VAL A 77 -8.09 17.15 16.40
N ASP A 78 -6.94 17.66 16.65
CA ASP A 78 -5.81 17.49 15.75
C ASP A 78 -5.67 15.96 15.61
N ILE A 79 -6.49 15.37 14.72
CA ILE A 79 -6.61 13.92 14.54
C ILE A 79 -5.39 13.49 13.73
N SER A 80 -4.23 13.64 14.33
CA SER A 80 -3.07 12.88 13.97
C SER A 80 -3.26 11.49 14.59
N PHE A 81 -3.97 10.60 13.90
CA PHE A 81 -3.89 9.17 14.19
C PHE A 81 -2.42 8.79 14.06
N ASN A 82 -1.74 8.76 15.19
CA ASN A 82 -0.36 8.35 15.20
C ASN A 82 -0.33 6.82 15.14
N ILE A 83 -0.45 6.31 13.91
CA ILE A 83 -0.35 4.87 13.65
C ILE A 83 1.03 4.32 14.05
N LEU A 84 2.00 5.19 14.31
CA LEU A 84 3.31 4.87 14.82
C LEU A 84 3.33 4.72 16.34
N ASP A 85 2.26 5.15 17.04
CA ASP A 85 2.12 4.95 18.48
C ASP A 85 1.95 3.46 18.79
N GLU A 86 2.89 2.91 19.55
CA GLU A 86 2.92 1.50 19.92
C GLU A 86 1.69 1.08 20.73
N ASN A 87 1.18 1.96 21.60
CA ASN A 87 0.00 1.66 22.41
C ASN A 87 -1.24 1.57 21.53
N TYR A 88 -1.38 2.51 20.59
CA TYR A 88 -2.49 2.49 19.65
C TYR A 88 -2.45 1.25 18.75
N GLN A 89 -1.27 0.88 18.24
CA GLN A 89 -1.11 -0.37 17.48
C GLN A 89 -1.50 -1.59 18.32
N LEU A 90 -1.09 -1.61 19.58
CA LEU A 90 -1.43 -2.72 20.50
C LEU A 90 -2.94 -2.83 20.72
N GLU A 91 -3.65 -1.71 20.89
CA GLU A 91 -5.11 -1.71 21.02
C GLU A 91 -5.80 -2.24 19.77
N LEU A 92 -5.32 -1.86 18.60
CA LEU A 92 -5.83 -2.37 17.32
C LEU A 92 -5.59 -3.88 17.18
N VAL A 93 -4.39 -4.36 17.55
CA VAL A 93 -4.08 -5.80 17.57
C VAL A 93 -5.01 -6.54 18.51
N LYS A 94 -5.21 -6.03 19.73
CA LYS A 94 -6.16 -6.62 20.71
C LYS A 94 -7.57 -6.69 20.14
N SER A 95 -8.08 -5.59 19.62
CA SER A 95 -9.43 -5.51 19.03
C SER A 95 -9.58 -6.50 17.86
N TYR A 96 -8.56 -6.61 17.02
CA TYR A 96 -8.57 -7.55 15.91
C TYR A 96 -8.61 -9.00 16.39
N LEU A 97 -7.74 -9.37 17.35
CA LEU A 97 -7.68 -10.71 17.92
C LEU A 97 -9.00 -11.10 18.60
N GLN A 98 -9.61 -10.18 19.35
CA GLN A 98 -10.93 -10.35 19.95
C GLN A 98 -12.00 -10.62 18.88
N SER A 99 -12.01 -9.84 17.81
CA SER A 99 -12.96 -10.02 16.70
C SER A 99 -12.85 -11.38 16.02
N LYS A 100 -11.71 -12.08 16.20
CA LYS A 100 -11.40 -13.39 15.60
C LYS A 100 -11.36 -14.52 16.64
N SER A 101 -11.61 -14.24 17.91
CA SER A 101 -11.47 -15.20 19.04
C SER A 101 -10.08 -15.85 19.04
N LYS A 102 -9.04 -15.01 18.90
CA LYS A 102 -7.62 -15.42 18.85
C LYS A 102 -6.77 -14.73 19.91
N GLU A 103 -7.35 -14.35 21.03
CA GLU A 103 -6.70 -13.61 22.12
C GLU A 103 -5.51 -14.36 22.73
N ASP A 104 -5.55 -15.68 22.68
CA ASP A 104 -4.49 -16.56 23.20
C ASP A 104 -3.12 -16.30 22.54
N TYR A 105 -3.09 -15.74 21.35
CA TYR A 105 -1.85 -15.41 20.63
C TYR A 105 -1.27 -14.04 20.97
N LEU A 106 -1.89 -13.26 21.85
CA LEU A 106 -1.51 -11.85 22.05
C LEU A 106 -0.06 -11.67 22.50
N GLU A 107 0.41 -12.45 23.48
CA GLU A 107 1.78 -12.32 24.00
C GLU A 107 2.84 -12.63 22.96
N GLU A 108 2.63 -13.69 22.19
CA GLU A 108 3.54 -14.10 21.12
C GLU A 108 3.55 -13.10 19.96
N ILE A 109 2.38 -12.54 19.64
CA ILE A 109 2.24 -11.49 18.62
C ILE A 109 3.01 -10.23 19.04
N ILE A 110 2.96 -9.84 20.32
CA ILE A 110 3.74 -8.70 20.84
C ILE A 110 5.23 -8.95 20.71
N LYS A 111 5.71 -10.15 21.07
CA LYS A 111 7.13 -10.52 20.91
C LYS A 111 7.58 -10.48 19.45
N LEU A 112 6.75 -11.02 18.56
CA LEU A 112 7.02 -11.00 17.12
C LEU A 112 7.00 -9.58 16.57
N ASN A 113 6.06 -8.74 17.03
CA ASN A 113 5.99 -7.34 16.63
C ASN A 113 7.29 -6.60 16.98
N SER A 114 7.81 -6.79 18.18
CA SER A 114 9.10 -6.20 18.59
C SER A 114 10.27 -6.68 17.73
N ALA A 115 10.29 -7.96 17.33
CA ALA A 115 11.31 -8.48 16.43
C ALA A 115 11.21 -7.88 15.02
N VAL A 116 9.98 -7.69 14.51
CA VAL A 116 9.72 -7.05 13.22
C VAL A 116 10.11 -5.56 13.26
N ASP A 117 9.78 -4.86 14.34
CA ASP A 117 10.13 -3.44 14.53
C ASP A 117 11.65 -3.25 14.58
N ASN A 118 12.37 -4.11 15.31
CA ASN A 118 13.83 -4.10 15.32
C ASN A 118 14.42 -4.31 13.91
N LYS A 119 13.87 -5.22 13.13
CA LYS A 119 14.30 -5.42 11.72
C LYS A 119 14.03 -4.17 10.88
N LEU A 120 12.91 -3.50 11.07
CA LEU A 120 12.56 -2.26 10.38
C LEU A 120 13.49 -1.11 10.78
N ILE A 121 13.83 -0.98 12.06
CA ILE A 121 14.78 0.03 12.56
C ILE A 121 16.16 -0.19 11.95
N LEU A 122 16.64 -1.43 11.89
CA LEU A 122 17.93 -1.77 11.29
C LEU A 122 17.98 -1.57 9.77
N SER A 123 16.83 -1.65 9.09
CA SER A 123 16.72 -1.50 7.64
C SER A 123 16.49 -0.06 7.19
N GLN A 124 16.17 0.85 8.11
CA GLN A 124 15.82 2.24 7.79
C GLN A 124 16.66 3.23 8.59
N THR A 125 17.30 4.13 7.87
CA THR A 125 17.65 5.43 8.38
C THR A 125 16.35 6.18 8.66
N GLU A 126 15.92 6.18 9.94
CA GLU A 126 14.88 7.02 10.54
C GLU A 126 13.50 7.05 9.85
N ALA A 127 12.56 6.25 10.36
CA ALA A 127 11.14 6.57 10.23
C ALA A 127 10.84 7.76 11.15
N THR A 128 10.85 8.95 10.60
CA THR A 128 10.55 10.16 11.36
C THR A 128 9.05 10.31 11.56
N PRO A 129 8.59 10.67 12.78
CA PRO A 129 7.21 11.02 13.04
C PRO A 129 6.76 12.19 12.17
N PHE A 130 5.45 12.37 12.07
CA PHE A 130 4.79 13.48 11.37
C PHE A 130 5.56 14.77 11.45
N LYS A 131 6.12 15.23 10.34
CA LYS A 131 6.74 16.54 10.26
C LYS A 131 5.77 17.52 9.63
N ARG A 132 5.57 18.66 10.29
CA ARG A 132 4.93 19.82 9.67
C ARG A 132 6.02 20.66 9.05
N TRP A 133 5.84 21.03 7.80
CA TRP A 133 6.78 21.92 7.15
C TRP A 133 6.08 23.07 6.43
N TYR A 134 6.77 24.19 6.39
CA TYR A 134 6.29 25.43 5.81
C TYR A 134 7.36 25.98 4.90
N ILE A 135 6.94 26.56 3.79
CA ILE A 135 7.85 27.32 2.95
C ILE A 135 7.71 28.80 3.25
N LYS A 136 8.84 29.45 3.49
CA LYS A 136 8.90 30.92 3.73
C LYS A 136 9.07 31.67 2.43
N ASN A 137 10.19 31.43 1.75
CA ASN A 137 10.48 32.06 0.48
C ASN A 137 11.34 31.16 -0.40
N ILE A 138 11.34 31.44 -1.70
CA ILE A 138 12.26 30.86 -2.66
C ILE A 138 12.87 31.98 -3.48
N GLU A 139 14.20 32.01 -3.52
CA GLU A 139 15.01 32.83 -4.42
C GLU A 139 15.54 31.93 -5.54
N PHE A 140 15.41 32.39 -6.78
CA PHE A 140 15.84 31.56 -7.91
C PHE A 140 16.32 32.40 -9.10
N SER A 141 17.15 31.77 -9.91
CA SER A 141 17.76 32.44 -11.08
C SER A 141 17.90 31.45 -12.23
N ASN A 142 17.54 31.89 -13.42
CA ASN A 142 17.67 31.17 -14.70
C ASN A 142 16.96 29.83 -14.76
N PHE A 143 15.91 29.67 -14.01
CA PHE A 143 15.17 28.41 -13.88
C PHE A 143 14.03 28.35 -14.89
N LEU A 144 14.10 27.40 -15.83
CA LEU A 144 13.14 27.16 -16.90
C LEU A 144 12.82 28.43 -17.71
N SER A 145 11.65 29.06 -17.52
CA SER A 145 11.25 30.28 -18.21
C SER A 145 11.69 31.57 -17.50
N TYR A 146 12.20 31.48 -16.28
CA TYR A 146 12.48 32.62 -15.47
C TYR A 146 13.91 33.13 -15.61
N GLY A 147 14.04 34.44 -15.46
CA GLY A 147 15.33 35.12 -15.50
C GLY A 147 16.09 35.09 -14.19
N GLU A 148 17.07 36.02 -14.07
CA GLU A 148 17.90 36.17 -12.87
C GLU A 148 17.15 36.85 -11.73
N ASN A 149 17.56 36.56 -10.49
CA ASN A 149 17.17 37.26 -9.25
C ASN A 149 15.65 37.32 -9.03
N GLN A 150 15.00 36.18 -9.23
CA GLN A 150 13.59 36.04 -8.94
C GLN A 150 13.40 35.66 -7.47
N LYS A 151 12.32 36.14 -6.90
CA LYS A 151 11.92 35.78 -5.53
C LYS A 151 10.42 35.57 -5.44
N ILE A 152 10.00 34.62 -4.67
CA ILE A 152 8.62 34.46 -4.22
C ILE A 152 8.63 34.35 -2.69
N ASP A 153 7.83 35.18 -2.06
CA ASP A 153 7.65 35.23 -0.61
C ASP A 153 6.30 34.57 -0.26
N PHE A 154 6.36 33.37 0.20
CA PHE A 154 5.16 32.60 0.57
C PHE A 154 4.53 33.12 1.87
N GLU A 155 5.26 33.87 2.72
CA GLU A 155 4.68 34.43 3.95
C GLU A 155 3.63 35.50 3.62
N GLN A 156 3.77 36.17 2.47
CA GLN A 156 2.79 37.12 1.98
C GLN A 156 1.60 36.51 1.25
N CYS A 157 1.60 35.18 1.07
CA CYS A 157 0.58 34.42 0.32
C CYS A 157 -0.42 33.72 1.24
N SER A 158 -0.91 34.34 2.29
CA SER A 158 -1.94 33.79 3.15
C SER A 158 -3.31 33.79 2.44
N GLY A 159 -4.09 32.72 2.59
CA GLY A 159 -5.37 32.56 1.89
C GLY A 159 -5.21 32.12 0.43
N ILE A 160 -6.06 32.59 -0.43
CA ILE A 160 -6.07 32.28 -1.86
C ILE A 160 -5.18 33.24 -2.62
N SER A 161 -4.13 32.71 -3.23
CA SER A 161 -3.21 33.45 -4.09
C SER A 161 -3.40 33.00 -5.53
N VAL A 162 -3.90 33.91 -6.38
CA VAL A 162 -4.05 33.63 -7.81
C VAL A 162 -2.78 34.02 -8.54
N VAL A 163 -2.28 33.11 -9.38
CA VAL A 163 -1.11 33.34 -10.22
C VAL A 163 -1.52 33.76 -11.62
N GLU A 164 -1.31 35.01 -11.92
CA GLU A 164 -1.60 35.59 -13.23
C GLU A 164 -0.35 35.72 -14.08
N SER A 165 -0.48 35.64 -15.37
CA SER A 165 0.61 35.89 -16.32
C SER A 165 0.23 36.82 -17.44
N ASN A 166 1.11 37.67 -17.81
CA ASN A 166 1.01 38.51 -18.99
C ASN A 166 2.25 38.28 -19.90
N PRO A 167 2.05 37.71 -21.12
CA PRO A 167 0.80 37.30 -21.71
C PRO A 167 0.20 36.03 -21.05
N PRO A 168 -1.12 35.84 -21.17
CA PRO A 168 -1.78 34.64 -20.69
C PRO A 168 -1.19 33.38 -21.34
N ASN A 169 -1.16 32.26 -20.62
CA ASN A 169 -0.69 30.93 -21.07
C ASN A 169 0.83 30.77 -21.35
N PHE A 170 1.61 31.79 -21.34
CA PHE A 170 3.04 31.74 -21.67
C PHE A 170 3.97 32.20 -20.55
N GLY A 171 3.46 32.55 -19.38
CA GLY A 171 4.24 33.15 -18.29
C GLY A 171 5.00 32.18 -17.41
N GLY A 172 4.71 30.88 -17.48
CA GLY A 172 5.36 29.89 -16.60
C GLY A 172 4.72 29.81 -15.21
N LYS A 173 3.40 29.95 -15.09
CA LYS A 173 2.63 29.87 -13.83
C LYS A 173 2.88 28.56 -13.08
N THR A 174 2.75 27.44 -13.77
CA THR A 174 3.02 26.09 -13.21
C THR A 174 4.49 25.94 -12.80
N VAL A 175 5.41 26.61 -13.53
CA VAL A 175 6.84 26.59 -13.16
C VAL A 175 7.04 27.22 -11.79
N LEU A 176 6.40 28.37 -11.52
CA LEU A 176 6.52 29.08 -10.26
C LEU A 176 5.93 28.32 -9.07
N SER A 177 4.74 27.76 -9.26
CA SER A 177 3.97 27.19 -8.14
C SER A 177 4.24 25.69 -7.91
N VAL A 178 4.80 24.99 -8.91
CA VAL A 178 4.98 23.53 -8.88
C VAL A 178 6.41 23.12 -9.16
N ASP A 179 6.93 23.47 -10.37
CA ASP A 179 8.22 22.96 -10.80
C ASP A 179 9.36 23.48 -9.90
N LEU A 180 9.22 24.70 -9.39
CA LEU A 180 10.20 25.30 -8.48
C LEU A 180 10.30 24.50 -7.16
N LEU A 181 9.16 24.10 -6.60
CA LEU A 181 9.11 23.28 -5.40
C LEU A 181 9.63 21.85 -5.65
N LEU A 182 9.21 21.23 -6.75
CA LEU A 182 9.69 19.91 -7.15
C LEU A 182 11.20 19.90 -7.37
N PHE A 183 11.71 20.96 -7.98
CA PHE A 183 13.14 21.08 -8.20
C PHE A 183 13.89 21.29 -6.89
N LEU A 184 13.40 22.18 -6.03
CA LEU A 184 14.02 22.45 -4.73
C LEU A 184 14.16 21.20 -3.90
N PHE A 185 13.10 20.39 -3.78
CA PHE A 185 13.09 19.21 -2.91
C PHE A 185 13.64 17.96 -3.57
N PHE A 186 13.28 17.70 -4.83
CA PHE A 186 13.52 16.40 -5.48
C PHE A 186 14.45 16.48 -6.69
N ASN A 187 14.90 17.67 -7.07
CA ASN A 187 15.72 17.89 -8.28
C ASN A 187 15.03 17.43 -9.57
N GLU A 188 13.72 17.58 -9.62
CA GLU A 188 12.88 17.18 -10.74
C GLU A 188 11.89 18.30 -11.10
N THR A 189 11.30 18.22 -12.27
CA THR A 189 10.23 19.12 -12.72
C THR A 189 9.12 18.33 -13.40
N THR A 190 7.97 18.94 -13.65
CA THR A 190 6.91 18.35 -14.47
C THR A 190 7.25 18.38 -15.96
N LYS A 191 8.25 19.19 -16.35
CA LYS A 191 8.60 19.47 -17.75
C LYS A 191 9.73 18.58 -18.25
N THR A 192 10.70 18.28 -17.38
CA THR A 192 11.89 17.53 -17.73
C THR A 192 12.49 16.83 -16.52
N SER A 193 13.07 15.67 -16.75
CA SER A 193 13.92 14.96 -15.79
C SER A 193 15.41 15.22 -16.01
N LYS A 194 15.79 15.95 -17.08
CA LYS A 194 17.18 16.20 -17.43
C LYS A 194 17.66 17.53 -16.86
N ALA A 195 18.73 17.52 -16.10
CA ALA A 195 19.31 18.71 -15.48
C ALA A 195 19.74 19.78 -16.52
N GLU A 196 20.13 19.36 -17.72
CA GLU A 196 20.51 20.27 -18.82
C GLU A 196 19.33 21.08 -19.37
N GLU A 197 18.10 20.61 -19.19
CA GLU A 197 16.89 21.24 -19.73
C GLU A 197 16.23 22.22 -18.75
N VAL A 198 16.71 22.31 -17.50
CA VAL A 198 16.16 23.26 -16.50
C VAL A 198 16.66 24.69 -16.68
N PHE A 199 17.68 24.89 -17.52
CA PHE A 199 18.22 26.21 -17.82
C PHE A 199 17.24 27.03 -18.67
N ASN A 200 17.19 28.32 -18.42
CA ASN A 200 16.43 29.21 -19.27
C ASN A 200 16.98 29.15 -20.71
N ARG A 201 16.13 28.82 -21.66
CA ARG A 201 16.52 28.65 -23.06
C ARG A 201 16.80 29.97 -23.79
N PHE A 202 16.33 31.06 -23.22
CA PHE A 202 16.49 32.42 -23.77
C PHE A 202 17.56 33.23 -23.03
N SER A 203 18.27 32.59 -22.11
CA SER A 203 19.36 33.18 -21.36
C SER A 203 20.69 32.50 -21.73
N ASP A 204 21.74 33.31 -21.91
CA ASP A 204 23.10 32.81 -22.13
C ASP A 204 23.79 32.33 -20.86
N LYS A 205 23.09 32.38 -19.73
CA LYS A 205 23.63 32.00 -18.43
C LYS A 205 23.85 30.52 -18.33
N ASN A 206 24.95 30.14 -17.72
CA ASN A 206 25.37 28.76 -17.54
C ASN A 206 25.17 28.25 -16.10
N HIS A 207 24.39 28.96 -15.31
CA HIS A 207 24.06 28.60 -13.93
C HIS A 207 22.57 28.71 -13.69
N VAL A 208 22.04 27.79 -12.90
CA VAL A 208 20.72 27.83 -12.31
C VAL A 208 20.88 27.73 -10.80
N LYS A 209 20.26 28.62 -10.07
CA LYS A 209 20.27 28.60 -8.60
C LYS A 209 18.85 28.64 -8.09
N VAL A 210 18.54 27.76 -7.16
CA VAL A 210 17.27 27.75 -6.41
C VAL A 210 17.61 27.62 -4.94
N LYS A 211 17.27 28.64 -4.15
CA LYS A 211 17.42 28.65 -2.69
C LYS A 211 16.05 28.76 -2.06
N GLY A 212 15.70 27.87 -1.19
CA GLY A 212 14.46 27.89 -0.43
C GLY A 212 14.71 27.96 1.07
N GLU A 213 13.96 28.81 1.75
CA GLU A 213 13.90 28.87 3.21
C GLU A 213 12.63 28.16 3.66
N ILE A 214 12.78 27.14 4.49
CA ILE A 214 11.70 26.27 4.96
C ILE A 214 11.74 26.14 6.47
N ILE A 215 10.59 25.94 7.08
CA ILE A 215 10.47 25.57 8.49
C ILE A 215 10.03 24.11 8.56
N ILE A 216 10.73 23.30 9.32
CA ILE A 216 10.38 21.91 9.58
C ILE A 216 10.29 21.76 11.10
N ASP A 217 9.09 21.42 11.60
CA ASP A 217 8.80 21.28 13.04
C ASP A 217 9.24 22.49 13.90
N GLY A 218 9.07 23.69 13.34
CA GLY A 218 9.41 24.95 14.01
C GLY A 218 10.85 25.40 13.87
N GLU A 219 11.70 24.61 13.25
CA GLU A 219 13.10 24.92 12.99
C GLU A 219 13.32 25.40 11.55
N GLU A 220 14.11 26.45 11.38
CA GLU A 220 14.39 27.03 10.05
C GLU A 220 15.55 26.32 9.35
N TYR A 221 15.31 25.98 8.08
CA TYR A 221 16.31 25.35 7.21
C TYR A 221 16.41 26.08 5.87
N ILE A 222 17.56 25.98 5.27
CA ILE A 222 17.85 26.52 3.94
C ILE A 222 18.34 25.41 3.04
N ILE A 223 17.66 25.24 1.91
CA ILE A 223 18.07 24.33 0.84
C ILE A 223 18.58 25.18 -0.33
N VAL A 224 19.74 24.84 -0.83
CA VAL A 224 20.31 25.51 -2.01
C VAL A 224 20.67 24.46 -3.05
N ARG A 225 20.06 24.58 -4.23
CA ARG A 225 20.44 23.79 -5.41
C ARG A 225 21.08 24.69 -6.43
N ASN A 226 22.31 24.35 -6.79
CA ASN A 226 23.03 25.02 -7.85
C ASN A 226 23.26 24.03 -8.99
N ILE A 227 22.98 24.45 -10.20
CA ILE A 227 23.38 23.71 -11.41
C ILE A 227 24.24 24.60 -12.27
N GLU A 228 25.37 24.08 -12.65
CA GLU A 228 26.27 24.73 -13.62
C GLU A 228 26.41 23.81 -14.85
N ARG A 229 26.41 24.40 -16.03
CA ARG A 229 26.73 23.71 -17.27
C ARG A 229 27.96 24.29 -17.92
N LYS A 230 28.82 23.41 -18.44
CA LYS A 230 30.01 23.80 -19.21
C LYS A 230 30.01 23.04 -20.52
N LYS A 231 30.24 23.74 -21.63
CA LYS A 231 30.29 23.13 -22.94
C LYS A 231 31.61 22.34 -23.08
N ALA A 232 31.47 21.04 -23.32
CA ALA A 232 32.62 20.17 -23.58
C ALA A 232 33.23 20.43 -24.96
N LYS A 233 34.45 19.97 -25.19
CA LYS A 233 35.10 20.04 -26.51
C LYS A 233 34.35 19.26 -27.60
N SER A 234 33.56 18.25 -27.20
CA SER A 234 32.68 17.48 -28.08
C SER A 234 31.41 18.25 -28.52
N GLY A 235 31.13 19.41 -27.93
CA GLY A 235 29.92 20.16 -28.21
C GLY A 235 28.76 19.88 -27.20
N ASP A 236 28.86 18.82 -26.43
CA ASP A 236 27.89 18.42 -25.44
C ASP A 236 28.01 19.27 -24.15
N TRP A 237 26.91 19.31 -23.38
CA TRP A 237 26.93 20.03 -22.11
C TRP A 237 27.30 19.08 -20.95
N ASN A 238 28.36 19.42 -20.21
CA ASN A 238 28.61 18.81 -18.91
C ASN A 238 27.88 19.59 -17.84
N VAL A 239 26.99 18.94 -17.13
CA VAL A 239 26.16 19.54 -16.07
C VAL A 239 26.60 19.04 -14.72
N LYS A 240 26.92 20.00 -13.82
CA LYS A 240 27.22 19.72 -12.41
C LYS A 240 26.08 20.23 -11.54
N THR A 241 25.56 19.39 -10.69
CA THR A 241 24.51 19.73 -9.71
C THR A 241 25.09 19.65 -8.31
N GLU A 242 24.90 20.71 -7.54
CA GLU A 242 25.26 20.80 -6.13
C GLU A 242 24.02 20.99 -5.28
N LEU A 243 24.04 20.46 -4.08
CA LEU A 243 22.97 20.57 -3.10
C LEU A 243 23.59 20.86 -1.74
N ASP A 244 23.24 22.00 -1.18
CA ASP A 244 23.61 22.37 0.18
C ASP A 244 22.37 22.45 1.07
N PHE A 245 22.56 22.08 2.32
CA PHE A 245 21.50 22.06 3.31
C PHE A 245 22.00 22.63 4.63
N PHE A 246 21.34 23.66 5.12
CA PHE A 246 21.73 24.34 6.33
C PHE A 246 20.57 24.44 7.30
N LYS A 247 20.85 24.35 8.59
CA LYS A 247 19.94 24.74 9.66
C LYS A 247 20.29 26.17 10.09
N LYS A 248 19.31 27.05 10.17
CA LYS A 248 19.45 28.38 10.67
C LYS A 248 19.20 28.38 12.18
N LEU A 249 20.19 28.80 12.96
CA LEU A 249 20.08 28.86 14.41
C LEU A 249 19.40 30.14 14.87
N SER A 250 18.99 30.17 16.14
CA SER A 250 18.28 31.31 16.73
C SER A 250 19.11 32.60 16.75
N ASP A 251 20.44 32.50 16.70
CA ASP A 251 21.38 33.63 16.58
C ASP A 251 21.57 34.10 15.11
N GLY A 252 20.90 33.47 14.14
CA GLY A 252 21.01 33.75 12.71
C GLY A 252 22.19 33.08 12.03
N SER A 253 23.04 32.35 12.75
CA SER A 253 24.14 31.59 12.16
C SER A 253 23.63 30.37 11.42
N LEU A 254 24.41 29.89 10.42
CA LEU A 254 24.06 28.72 9.61
C LEU A 254 24.93 27.54 10.03
N GLN A 255 24.26 26.49 10.48
CA GLN A 255 24.89 25.20 10.72
C GLN A 255 24.77 24.33 9.45
N ASN A 256 25.90 23.86 8.95
CA ASN A 256 25.90 23.00 7.77
C ASN A 256 25.39 21.58 8.12
N PHE A 257 24.32 21.16 7.43
CA PHE A 257 23.70 19.82 7.51
C PHE A 257 23.85 19.04 6.19
N THR A 258 24.66 19.56 5.26
CA THR A 258 24.98 18.87 4.01
C THR A 258 25.76 17.62 4.32
N GLY A 259 25.25 16.45 3.91
CA GLY A 259 25.93 15.17 4.07
C GLY A 259 27.21 15.09 3.21
N GLU A 260 28.09 14.16 3.52
CA GLU A 260 29.33 13.95 2.74
C GLU A 260 29.03 13.58 1.29
N GLN A 261 27.90 12.90 1.06
CA GLN A 261 27.39 12.60 -0.27
C GLN A 261 26.01 13.27 -0.47
N ARG A 262 25.79 13.80 -1.66
CA ARG A 262 24.50 14.39 -2.06
C ARG A 262 23.30 13.48 -1.73
N ARG A 263 23.47 12.16 -1.87
CA ARG A 263 22.43 11.17 -1.57
C ARG A 263 21.97 11.22 -0.11
N GLU A 264 22.85 11.53 0.83
CA GLU A 264 22.54 11.63 2.27
C GLU A 264 21.69 12.87 2.54
N THR A 265 22.05 13.98 1.94
CA THR A 265 21.25 15.22 2.02
C THR A 265 19.86 15.03 1.40
N GLU A 266 19.79 14.39 0.23
CA GLU A 266 18.50 14.06 -0.42
C GLU A 266 17.65 13.10 0.42
N ALA A 267 18.27 12.13 1.11
CA ALA A 267 17.57 11.23 2.02
C ALA A 267 16.98 12.01 3.21
N PHE A 268 17.74 12.95 3.79
CA PHE A 268 17.24 13.78 4.88
C PHE A 268 16.05 14.66 4.44
N ILE A 269 16.15 15.31 3.28
CA ILE A 269 15.04 16.08 2.71
C ILE A 269 13.81 15.19 2.53
N LYS A 270 14.01 14.00 1.95
CA LYS A 270 12.93 13.03 1.73
C LYS A 270 12.26 12.57 3.02
N THR A 271 13.02 12.36 4.09
CA THR A 271 12.44 11.99 5.39
C THR A 271 11.66 13.14 6.04
N SER A 272 12.00 14.39 5.72
CA SER A 272 11.38 15.58 6.32
C SER A 272 10.17 16.09 5.54
N ILE A 273 10.20 16.02 4.21
CA ILE A 273 9.19 16.56 3.30
C ILE A 273 8.26 15.44 2.76
N GLY A 274 8.69 14.19 2.79
CA GLY A 274 8.05 13.08 2.15
C GLY A 274 8.69 12.73 0.81
N SER A 275 8.19 11.68 0.17
CA SER A 275 8.57 11.35 -1.20
C SER A 275 7.96 12.35 -2.20
N LYS A 276 8.48 12.38 -3.41
CA LYS A 276 7.89 13.16 -4.52
C LYS A 276 6.41 12.80 -4.73
N ASP A 277 6.08 11.52 -4.63
CA ASP A 277 4.70 11.08 -4.80
C ASP A 277 3.80 11.58 -3.68
N ASP A 278 4.29 11.58 -2.43
CA ASP A 278 3.56 12.14 -1.30
C ASP A 278 3.33 13.64 -1.50
N PHE A 279 4.35 14.35 -1.95
CA PHE A 279 4.28 15.77 -2.27
C PHE A 279 3.25 16.05 -3.37
N LEU A 280 3.30 15.30 -4.48
CA LEU A 280 2.34 15.47 -5.57
C LEU A 280 0.91 15.11 -5.14
N MET A 281 0.76 14.13 -4.28
CA MET A 281 -0.56 13.73 -3.76
C MET A 281 -1.15 14.76 -2.80
N THR A 282 -0.33 15.38 -1.95
CA THR A 282 -0.81 16.26 -0.89
C THR A 282 -0.87 17.73 -1.29
N ILE A 283 0.01 18.18 -2.18
CA ILE A 283 0.16 19.60 -2.51
C ILE A 283 -0.44 19.95 -3.85
N LEU A 284 -0.18 19.11 -4.86
CA LEU A 284 -0.46 19.49 -6.24
C LEU A 284 -1.76 18.84 -6.73
N THR A 285 -2.71 19.68 -7.07
CA THR A 285 -3.93 19.29 -7.77
C THR A 285 -3.93 19.91 -9.14
N THR A 286 -3.74 19.10 -10.17
CA THR A 286 -3.76 19.51 -11.56
C THR A 286 -5.01 18.97 -12.25
N ALA A 287 -5.40 19.53 -13.39
CA ALA A 287 -6.52 19.04 -14.17
C ALA A 287 -6.41 17.55 -14.52
N THR A 288 -5.18 17.01 -14.56
CA THR A 288 -4.91 15.63 -14.91
C THR A 288 -4.90 14.68 -13.73
N ASN A 289 -4.39 15.07 -12.56
CA ASN A 289 -4.29 14.15 -11.42
C ASN A 289 -5.55 14.09 -10.56
N LEU A 290 -6.50 14.96 -10.81
CA LEU A 290 -7.63 15.17 -9.92
C LEU A 290 -8.59 13.97 -9.91
N GLU A 291 -8.89 13.40 -11.06
CA GLU A 291 -9.83 12.28 -11.17
C GLU A 291 -9.16 10.90 -11.13
N ASP A 292 -7.83 10.85 -10.99
CA ASP A 292 -7.10 9.58 -10.92
C ASP A 292 -7.60 8.65 -9.83
N LEU A 293 -7.89 9.23 -8.67
CA LEU A 293 -8.39 8.45 -7.55
C LEU A 293 -9.78 7.86 -7.88
N ILE A 294 -10.59 8.59 -8.64
CA ILE A 294 -11.95 8.18 -9.03
C ILE A 294 -11.92 7.14 -10.13
N ASP A 295 -11.08 7.34 -11.12
CA ASP A 295 -11.01 6.50 -12.33
C ASP A 295 -10.11 5.28 -12.12
N SER A 296 -9.32 5.27 -11.04
CA SER A 296 -8.51 4.12 -10.68
C SER A 296 -9.36 2.89 -10.36
N LYS A 297 -8.79 1.71 -10.56
CA LYS A 297 -9.42 0.45 -10.15
C LYS A 297 -9.68 0.45 -8.64
N PRO A 298 -10.73 -0.21 -8.16
CA PRO A 298 -11.08 -0.24 -6.73
C PRO A 298 -9.92 -0.64 -5.80
N THR A 299 -9.08 -1.58 -6.25
CA THR A 299 -7.87 -1.98 -5.51
C THR A 299 -6.82 -0.87 -5.43
N ALA A 300 -6.66 -0.08 -6.48
CA ALA A 300 -5.74 1.06 -6.50
C ALA A 300 -6.25 2.20 -5.61
N ARG A 301 -7.57 2.44 -5.57
CA ARG A 301 -8.19 3.40 -4.64
C ARG A 301 -7.88 3.04 -3.19
N GLY A 302 -8.00 1.76 -2.83
CA GLY A 302 -7.64 1.26 -1.51
C GLY A 302 -6.17 1.49 -1.16
N GLN A 303 -5.27 1.33 -2.11
CA GLN A 303 -3.83 1.61 -1.91
C GLN A 303 -3.57 3.10 -1.68
N VAL A 304 -4.19 3.96 -2.46
CA VAL A 304 -4.05 5.42 -2.29
C VAL A 304 -4.59 5.85 -0.92
N LEU A 305 -5.78 5.40 -0.54
CA LEU A 305 -6.33 5.68 0.79
C LEU A 305 -5.44 5.15 1.91
N SER A 306 -4.93 3.93 1.77
CA SER A 306 -3.97 3.35 2.73
C SER A 306 -2.75 4.25 2.89
N ARG A 307 -2.23 4.80 1.80
CA ARG A 307 -1.07 5.69 1.83
C ARG A 307 -1.38 7.01 2.54
N PHE A 308 -2.52 7.63 2.24
CA PHE A 308 -2.97 8.83 2.96
C PHE A 308 -3.12 8.57 4.47
N MET A 309 -3.64 7.42 4.85
CA MET A 309 -3.80 7.02 6.25
C MET A 309 -2.49 6.57 6.92
N GLY A 310 -1.35 6.57 6.20
CA GLY A 310 -0.06 6.10 6.72
C GLY A 310 0.01 4.59 6.93
N LEU A 311 -0.91 3.82 6.35
CA LEU A 311 -0.96 2.38 6.49
C LEU A 311 0.20 1.65 5.76
N ASP A 312 1.00 2.36 4.98
CA ASP A 312 2.23 1.86 4.37
C ASP A 312 3.23 1.33 5.42
N PHE A 313 3.18 1.89 6.63
CA PHE A 313 3.94 1.38 7.76
C PHE A 313 3.51 -0.06 8.11
N LEU A 314 2.20 -0.33 8.14
CA LEU A 314 1.67 -1.67 8.40
C LEU A 314 2.05 -2.65 7.28
N LYS A 315 2.05 -2.18 6.03
CA LYS A 315 2.52 -2.98 4.90
C LYS A 315 4.01 -3.31 5.01
N ARG A 316 4.83 -2.35 5.43
CA ARG A 316 6.26 -2.61 5.70
C ARG A 316 6.45 -3.63 6.81
N LYS A 317 5.63 -3.57 7.87
CA LYS A 317 5.61 -4.61 8.92
C LYS A 317 5.22 -5.98 8.34
N GLU A 318 4.18 -6.03 7.51
CA GLU A 318 3.78 -7.25 6.82
C GLU A 318 4.92 -7.82 5.96
N ASP A 319 5.58 -6.98 5.17
CA ASP A 319 6.65 -7.40 4.28
C ASP A 319 7.90 -7.86 5.06
N ALA A 320 8.29 -7.15 6.12
CA ALA A 320 9.36 -7.57 7.02
C ALA A 320 9.01 -8.90 7.73
N ALA A 321 7.77 -9.06 8.17
CA ALA A 321 7.30 -10.30 8.76
C ALA A 321 7.28 -11.46 7.74
N LYS A 322 6.94 -11.20 6.48
CA LYS A 322 7.01 -12.20 5.40
C LYS A 322 8.45 -12.68 5.17
N GLU A 323 9.42 -11.78 5.23
CA GLU A 323 10.83 -12.16 5.14
C GLU A 323 11.25 -13.07 6.30
N ILE A 324 10.93 -12.64 7.55
CA ILE A 324 11.23 -13.44 8.74
C ILE A 324 10.52 -14.80 8.64
N TYR A 325 9.25 -14.82 8.25
CA TYR A 325 8.51 -16.06 8.06
C TYR A 325 9.07 -16.92 6.94
N SER A 326 9.50 -16.30 5.83
CA SER A 326 10.14 -17.03 4.73
C SER A 326 11.45 -17.69 5.16
N GLU A 327 12.28 -17.00 5.93
CA GLU A 327 13.50 -17.56 6.52
C GLU A 327 13.18 -18.70 7.48
N PHE A 328 12.23 -18.50 8.38
CA PHE A 328 11.76 -19.53 9.30
C PHE A 328 11.19 -20.74 8.56
N SER A 329 10.33 -20.51 7.58
CA SER A 329 9.66 -21.56 6.78
C SER A 329 10.68 -22.44 6.03
N LYS A 330 11.78 -21.86 5.52
CA LYS A 330 12.85 -22.62 4.86
C LYS A 330 13.56 -23.59 5.80
N THR A 331 13.62 -23.25 7.08
CA THR A 331 14.32 -24.05 8.11
C THR A 331 13.40 -25.01 8.85
N MET A 332 12.11 -25.01 8.57
CA MET A 332 11.15 -25.88 9.25
C MET A 332 11.44 -27.36 9.00
N MET A 333 11.47 -28.12 10.07
CA MET A 333 11.64 -29.57 10.00
C MET A 333 10.50 -30.27 9.27
N SER A 334 9.30 -29.72 9.27
CA SER A 334 8.15 -30.24 8.49
C SER A 334 8.39 -30.25 6.98
N ASN A 335 9.34 -29.47 6.46
CA ASN A 335 9.72 -29.49 5.05
C ASN A 335 10.50 -30.78 4.69
N VAL A 336 11.11 -31.41 5.67
CA VAL A 336 11.97 -32.58 5.50
C VAL A 336 11.30 -33.82 6.05
N TYR A 337 10.55 -33.68 7.14
CA TYR A 337 9.95 -34.79 7.87
C TYR A 337 8.43 -34.67 7.96
N ASN A 338 7.76 -35.77 7.70
CA ASN A 338 6.32 -35.87 7.92
C ASN A 338 6.06 -36.39 9.35
N THR A 339 5.34 -35.61 10.16
CA THR A 339 5.00 -35.95 11.55
C THR A 339 4.23 -37.27 11.64
N GLU A 340 3.27 -37.52 10.73
CA GLU A 340 2.51 -38.77 10.73
C GLU A 340 3.37 -39.98 10.36
N GLN A 341 4.30 -39.77 9.43
CA GLN A 341 5.27 -40.78 9.08
C GLN A 341 6.19 -41.09 10.27
N LEU A 342 6.69 -40.05 10.96
CA LEU A 342 7.54 -40.23 12.16
C LEU A 342 6.81 -40.96 13.29
N LYS A 343 5.51 -40.68 13.49
CA LYS A 343 4.68 -41.40 14.47
C LYS A 343 4.45 -42.85 14.06
N THR A 344 4.17 -43.07 12.76
CA THR A 344 4.01 -44.42 12.20
C THR A 344 5.28 -45.21 12.32
N ASP A 345 6.41 -44.59 12.00
CA ASP A 345 7.73 -45.20 12.16
C ASP A 345 8.01 -45.53 13.64
N ASN A 346 7.69 -44.62 14.57
CA ASN A 346 7.83 -44.87 16.01
C ASN A 346 6.93 -46.00 16.51
N ALA A 347 5.69 -46.09 16.00
CA ALA A 347 4.79 -47.20 16.31
C ALA A 347 5.37 -48.51 15.79
N SER A 348 5.83 -48.55 14.54
CA SER A 348 6.50 -49.69 13.94
C SER A 348 7.77 -50.08 14.71
N TYR A 349 8.60 -49.11 15.14
CA TYR A 349 9.79 -49.34 15.94
C TYR A 349 9.43 -49.92 17.32
N LYS A 350 8.41 -49.41 17.98
CA LYS A 350 7.91 -49.96 19.27
C LYS A 350 7.39 -51.40 19.11
N GLU A 351 6.69 -51.69 18.03
CA GLU A 351 6.26 -53.03 17.72
C GLU A 351 7.45 -53.97 17.48
N GLN A 352 8.43 -53.51 16.69
CA GLN A 352 9.67 -54.27 16.46
C GLN A 352 10.45 -54.51 17.76
N ILE A 353 10.56 -53.48 18.64
CA ILE A 353 11.18 -53.59 19.95
C ILE A 353 10.47 -54.65 20.80
N THR A 354 9.12 -54.66 20.76
CA THR A 354 8.32 -55.66 21.50
C THR A 354 8.60 -57.05 20.97
N GLY A 355 8.64 -57.19 19.64
CA GLY A 355 8.99 -58.43 18.97
C GLY A 355 10.41 -58.89 19.32
N PHE A 356 11.40 -57.99 19.31
CA PHE A 356 12.76 -58.31 19.71
C PHE A 356 12.86 -58.65 21.20
N LYS A 357 12.15 -57.95 22.10
CA LYS A 357 12.09 -58.28 23.53
C LYS A 357 11.50 -59.67 23.79
N SER A 358 10.42 -60.04 23.06
CA SER A 358 9.89 -61.39 23.13
C SER A 358 10.89 -62.42 22.60
N SER A 359 11.45 -62.15 21.41
CA SER A 359 12.50 -63.02 20.81
C SER A 359 13.73 -63.17 21.71
N ILE A 360 14.17 -62.12 22.41
CA ILE A 360 15.26 -62.17 23.40
C ILE A 360 14.86 -63.12 24.56
N THR A 361 13.65 -63.04 25.05
CA THR A 361 13.17 -63.88 26.15
C THR A 361 13.18 -65.35 25.75
N ASP A 362 12.62 -65.66 24.60
CA ASP A 362 12.57 -67.02 24.04
C ASP A 362 13.99 -67.57 23.75
N THR A 363 14.82 -66.70 23.16
CA THR A 363 16.19 -67.05 22.83
C THR A 363 17.03 -67.25 24.09
N LYS A 364 16.79 -66.49 25.18
CA LYS A 364 17.47 -66.72 26.48
C LYS A 364 17.15 -68.10 27.08
N VAL A 365 15.93 -68.58 26.95
CA VAL A 365 15.56 -69.95 27.34
C VAL A 365 16.34 -70.99 26.54
N LEU A 366 16.34 -70.81 25.20
CA LEU A 366 17.09 -71.66 24.31
C LEU A 366 18.62 -71.62 24.56
N LEU A 367 19.12 -70.43 24.82
CA LEU A 367 20.55 -70.23 25.17
C LEU A 367 20.95 -70.95 26.45
N LYS A 368 20.07 -70.94 27.43
CA LYS A 368 20.31 -71.68 28.68
C LYS A 368 20.38 -73.19 28.45
N GLU A 369 19.45 -73.74 27.67
CA GLU A 369 19.48 -75.15 27.27
C GLU A 369 20.67 -75.50 26.40
N THR A 370 21.04 -74.61 25.48
CA THR A 370 22.21 -74.81 24.59
C THR A 370 23.53 -74.66 25.38
N ASN A 371 23.61 -73.74 26.33
CA ASN A 371 24.76 -73.55 27.17
C ASN A 371 25.07 -74.84 28.03
N GLU A 372 24.03 -75.50 28.50
CA GLU A 372 24.17 -76.80 29.19
C GLU A 372 24.76 -77.88 28.28
N LYS A 373 24.48 -77.80 26.95
CA LYS A 373 25.02 -78.70 25.94
C LYS A 373 26.42 -78.27 25.42
N ILE A 374 26.72 -76.97 25.46
CA ILE A 374 27.98 -76.40 24.91
C ILE A 374 29.21 -76.50 25.83
N VAL A 375 29.02 -76.60 27.15
CA VAL A 375 30.15 -76.72 28.11
C VAL A 375 31.18 -77.85 27.69
N LYS A 376 30.70 -78.70 26.80
CA LYS A 376 31.55 -79.81 26.26
C LYS A 376 32.29 -79.55 24.99
N GLY A 377 32.07 -78.46 24.34
CA GLY A 377 32.60 -78.22 23.00
C GLY A 377 33.25 -76.85 22.74
N GLN A 378 33.55 -76.02 23.76
CA GLN A 378 33.90 -74.59 23.62
C GLN A 378 35.26 -74.25 22.99
N ASP A 379 36.24 -75.14 23.16
CA ASP A 379 37.66 -74.83 22.78
C ASP A 379 37.92 -74.69 21.24
N TYR A 380 37.03 -75.26 20.48
CA TYR A 380 37.23 -75.21 19.01
C TYR A 380 36.67 -73.96 18.33
N ARG A 381 35.67 -73.30 18.94
CA ARG A 381 34.93 -72.23 18.34
C ARG A 381 35.61 -70.88 18.37
N ASP A 382 36.44 -70.59 19.40
CA ASP A 382 36.95 -69.24 19.67
C ASP A 382 37.89 -68.68 18.57
N ASN A 383 38.53 -69.58 17.86
CA ASN A 383 39.46 -69.20 16.80
C ASN A 383 38.82 -68.70 15.50
N LEU A 384 37.61 -69.11 15.20
CA LEU A 384 36.91 -68.73 13.93
C LEU A 384 36.17 -67.44 14.07
N LEU A 385 35.71 -67.05 15.26
CA LEU A 385 34.92 -65.82 15.47
C LEU A 385 35.74 -64.56 15.45
N LYS A 386 37.09 -64.63 15.62
CA LYS A 386 37.95 -63.44 15.60
C LYS A 386 38.16 -62.80 14.26
N SER A 387 37.67 -63.39 13.18
CA SER A 387 37.94 -62.93 11.80
C SER A 387 36.81 -62.16 11.11
N LYS A 388 35.70 -61.85 11.84
CA LYS A 388 34.57 -61.20 11.23
C LYS A 388 34.61 -59.67 11.30
N HIS A 389 34.39 -59.04 10.22
CA HIS A 389 34.37 -57.59 10.13
C HIS A 389 33.02 -57.00 10.61
N ASN A 390 33.12 -55.96 11.38
CA ASN A 390 31.93 -55.21 11.84
C ASN A 390 31.44 -54.24 10.75
N ILE A 391 30.23 -54.38 10.31
CA ILE A 391 29.63 -53.60 9.22
C ILE A 391 28.41 -52.88 9.73
N ASP A 392 28.33 -51.57 9.47
CA ASP A 392 27.21 -50.75 9.86
C ASP A 392 25.92 -51.15 9.10
N LYS A 393 24.87 -51.41 9.86
CA LYS A 393 23.61 -51.98 9.37
C LYS A 393 22.82 -51.01 8.48
N GLU A 394 22.97 -49.71 8.73
CA GLU A 394 22.18 -48.72 7.96
C GLU A 394 22.58 -48.68 6.48
N VAL A 395 23.88 -48.92 6.23
CA VAL A 395 24.39 -48.90 4.85
C VAL A 395 24.07 -50.20 4.11
N SER A 396 23.92 -51.33 4.83
CA SER A 396 23.62 -52.64 4.23
C SER A 396 22.16 -52.78 3.75
N LEU A 397 21.24 -51.92 4.20
CA LEU A 397 19.83 -51.93 3.84
C LEU A 397 19.48 -51.02 2.66
N ILE A 398 20.45 -50.26 2.19
CA ILE A 398 20.22 -49.38 1.05
C ILE A 398 20.02 -50.21 -0.23
N SER A 399 18.91 -50.02 -0.90
CA SER A 399 18.68 -50.60 -2.25
C SER A 399 19.23 -49.62 -3.30
N PRO A 400 20.38 -49.93 -3.92
CA PRO A 400 20.95 -49.04 -4.95
C PRO A 400 20.03 -48.72 -6.10
N SER A 401 19.22 -49.73 -6.50
CA SER A 401 18.27 -49.60 -7.60
C SER A 401 17.16 -48.56 -7.28
N LYS A 402 16.63 -48.62 -6.05
CA LYS A 402 15.60 -47.63 -5.63
C LYS A 402 16.16 -46.24 -5.50
N VAL A 403 17.35 -46.08 -4.93
CA VAL A 403 18.02 -44.79 -4.82
C VAL A 403 18.31 -44.21 -6.22
N GLN A 404 18.71 -45.09 -7.16
CA GLN A 404 18.95 -44.70 -8.54
C GLN A 404 17.68 -44.34 -9.27
N GLU A 405 16.57 -45.02 -9.01
CA GLU A 405 15.25 -44.67 -9.56
C GLU A 405 14.78 -43.31 -9.02
N GLU A 406 14.98 -43.02 -7.72
CA GLU A 406 14.68 -41.73 -7.13
C GLU A 406 15.52 -40.60 -7.76
N ILE A 407 16.84 -40.82 -7.95
CA ILE A 407 17.72 -39.88 -8.62
C ILE A 407 17.19 -39.58 -10.03
N ASN A 408 16.86 -40.67 -10.79
CA ASN A 408 16.34 -40.55 -12.15
C ASN A 408 14.99 -39.80 -12.18
N GLY A 409 14.13 -40.03 -11.15
CA GLY A 409 12.86 -39.31 -10.99
C GLY A 409 13.08 -37.81 -10.78
N PHE A 410 13.96 -37.46 -9.86
CA PHE A 410 14.31 -36.04 -9.62
C PHE A 410 15.01 -35.38 -10.82
N ASP A 411 15.84 -36.12 -11.55
CA ASP A 411 16.46 -35.62 -12.79
C ASP A 411 15.41 -35.34 -13.86
N LEU A 412 14.35 -36.17 -13.92
CA LEU A 412 13.25 -35.95 -14.83
C LEU A 412 12.44 -34.70 -14.44
N ASP A 413 12.17 -34.55 -13.15
CA ASP A 413 11.47 -33.38 -12.64
C ASP A 413 12.30 -32.10 -12.82
N LYS A 414 13.60 -32.18 -12.58
CA LYS A 414 14.53 -31.09 -12.88
C LYS A 414 14.45 -30.68 -14.35
N ARG A 415 14.45 -31.65 -15.27
CA ARG A 415 14.34 -31.37 -16.71
C ARG A 415 13.03 -30.70 -17.06
N LYS A 416 11.91 -31.10 -16.42
CA LYS A 416 10.60 -30.47 -16.63
C LYS A 416 10.61 -29.01 -16.19
N VAL A 417 11.11 -28.79 -14.96
CA VAL A 417 11.20 -27.40 -14.41
C VAL A 417 12.19 -26.58 -15.24
N GLN A 418 13.30 -27.17 -15.68
CA GLN A 418 14.27 -26.53 -16.56
C GLN A 418 13.68 -26.18 -17.93
N SER A 419 12.83 -27.06 -18.47
CA SER A 419 12.11 -26.78 -19.72
C SER A 419 11.16 -25.61 -19.53
N GLN A 420 10.41 -25.61 -18.43
CA GLN A 420 9.51 -24.50 -18.08
C GLN A 420 10.27 -23.20 -17.86
N LEU A 421 11.43 -23.26 -17.22
CA LEU A 421 12.32 -22.11 -17.04
C LEU A 421 12.81 -21.55 -18.39
N ASN A 422 13.15 -22.45 -19.32
CA ASN A 422 13.67 -22.04 -20.64
C ASN A 422 12.57 -21.45 -21.54
N GLU A 423 11.31 -21.77 -21.28
CA GLU A 423 10.16 -21.20 -22.01
C GLU A 423 9.85 -19.77 -21.57
N ILE A 424 10.31 -19.38 -20.38
CA ILE A 424 10.03 -18.05 -19.86
C ILE A 424 10.98 -17.03 -20.50
N LYS A 425 10.42 -16.23 -21.33
CA LYS A 425 11.11 -15.07 -21.86
C LYS A 425 10.85 -13.86 -20.98
N VAL A 426 11.85 -13.49 -20.25
CA VAL A 426 11.85 -12.20 -19.55
C VAL A 426 12.33 -11.16 -20.56
N VAL A 427 11.41 -10.48 -21.13
CA VAL A 427 11.72 -9.40 -22.09
C VAL A 427 11.66 -8.11 -21.29
N GLU A 428 12.78 -7.47 -21.20
CA GLU A 428 12.88 -6.18 -20.53
C GLU A 428 12.10 -5.15 -21.33
N PRO A 429 11.19 -4.41 -20.72
CA PRO A 429 10.43 -3.41 -21.44
C PRO A 429 11.36 -2.33 -21.98
N SER A 430 11.02 -1.78 -23.11
CA SER A 430 11.82 -0.73 -23.76
C SER A 430 11.96 0.53 -22.89
N GLU A 431 11.00 0.74 -22.02
CA GLU A 431 11.01 1.78 -20.98
C GLU A 431 10.36 1.19 -19.73
N PHE A 432 10.92 1.50 -18.57
CA PHE A 432 10.32 1.08 -17.30
C PHE A 432 9.09 1.93 -17.00
N TYR A 433 8.05 1.26 -16.54
CA TYR A 433 6.85 1.94 -16.07
C TYR A 433 7.16 2.69 -14.77
N HIS A 434 6.94 3.95 -14.75
CA HIS A 434 7.04 4.79 -13.57
C HIS A 434 5.64 5.24 -13.17
N GLU A 435 5.18 4.74 -12.04
CA GLU A 435 3.83 5.01 -11.51
C GLU A 435 3.62 6.50 -11.30
N ASP A 436 4.64 7.18 -10.78
CA ASP A 436 4.65 8.61 -10.53
C ASP A 436 4.37 9.44 -11.80
N GLN A 437 4.94 9.03 -12.92
CA GLN A 437 4.74 9.72 -14.21
C GLN A 437 3.35 9.42 -14.78
N HIS A 438 2.88 8.19 -14.62
CA HIS A 438 1.54 7.81 -15.02
C HIS A 438 0.50 8.53 -14.17
N ASP A 439 0.71 8.57 -12.86
CA ASP A 439 -0.19 9.24 -11.93
C ASP A 439 -0.17 10.77 -12.12
N ALA A 440 0.98 11.34 -12.45
CA ALA A 440 1.07 12.75 -12.83
C ALA A 440 0.19 13.07 -14.04
N VAL A 441 0.23 12.25 -15.11
CA VAL A 441 -0.62 12.43 -16.29
C VAL A 441 -2.09 12.28 -15.95
N LYS A 442 -2.45 11.32 -15.10
CA LYS A 442 -3.82 11.14 -14.64
C LYS A 442 -4.28 12.30 -13.76
N GLU A 443 -3.38 12.84 -12.94
CA GLU A 443 -3.65 14.04 -12.17
C GLU A 443 -3.90 15.24 -13.06
N GLU A 444 -3.12 15.41 -14.13
CA GLU A 444 -3.36 16.44 -15.13
C GLU A 444 -4.69 16.26 -15.87
N ILE A 445 -5.09 15.03 -16.23
CA ILE A 445 -6.42 14.73 -16.79
C ILE A 445 -7.52 15.19 -15.85
N ASN A 446 -7.38 14.86 -14.57
CA ASN A 446 -8.36 15.19 -13.53
C ASN A 446 -8.54 16.70 -13.34
N VAL A 447 -7.47 17.46 -13.46
CA VAL A 447 -7.53 18.93 -13.36
C VAL A 447 -8.29 19.52 -14.56
N VAL A 448 -7.92 19.09 -15.79
CA VAL A 448 -8.60 19.56 -17.02
C VAL A 448 -10.08 19.17 -17.01
N TYR A 449 -10.39 17.96 -16.47
CA TYR A 449 -11.76 17.50 -16.35
C TYR A 449 -12.59 18.34 -15.38
N LYS A 450 -12.02 18.71 -14.23
CA LYS A 450 -12.68 19.62 -13.27
C LYS A 450 -12.90 21.03 -13.85
N ASP A 451 -11.90 21.51 -14.59
CA ASP A 451 -12.03 22.78 -15.30
C ASP A 451 -13.18 22.75 -16.30
N LEU A 452 -13.30 21.67 -17.08
CA LEU A 452 -14.37 21.49 -18.05
C LEU A 452 -15.74 21.49 -17.36
N ILE A 453 -15.89 20.77 -16.25
CA ILE A 453 -17.13 20.77 -15.47
C ILE A 453 -17.47 22.16 -14.94
N ARG A 454 -16.45 22.86 -14.41
CA ARG A 454 -16.66 24.20 -13.89
C ARG A 454 -17.14 25.16 -15.00
N ILE A 455 -16.50 25.08 -16.17
CA ILE A 455 -16.89 25.88 -17.32
C ILE A 455 -18.31 25.50 -17.79
N ASP A 456 -18.62 24.20 -17.84
CA ASP A 456 -19.97 23.73 -18.20
C ASP A 456 -21.03 24.18 -17.19
N THR A 457 -20.68 24.19 -15.92
CA THR A 457 -21.57 24.69 -14.88
C THR A 457 -21.79 26.21 -15.06
N GLN A 458 -20.71 26.96 -15.33
CA GLN A 458 -20.77 28.40 -15.57
C GLN A 458 -21.63 28.72 -16.80
N ILE A 459 -21.43 27.95 -17.87
CA ILE A 459 -22.27 28.04 -19.07
C ILE A 459 -23.74 27.73 -18.76
N SER A 460 -24.01 26.67 -17.98
CA SER A 460 -25.35 26.25 -17.57
C SER A 460 -26.03 27.32 -16.70
N ASP A 461 -25.27 27.83 -15.70
CA ASP A 461 -25.75 28.83 -14.77
C ASP A 461 -26.08 30.14 -15.50
N ILE A 462 -25.27 30.57 -16.45
CA ILE A 462 -25.53 31.73 -17.28
C ILE A 462 -26.76 31.49 -18.19
N ASN A 463 -26.88 30.28 -18.74
CA ASN A 463 -28.06 29.91 -19.55
C ASN A 463 -29.33 29.82 -18.68
N THR A 464 -29.20 29.34 -17.44
CA THR A 464 -30.32 29.33 -16.49
C THR A 464 -30.73 30.75 -16.10
N LEU A 465 -29.76 31.61 -15.76
CA LEU A 465 -29.99 33.04 -15.51
C LEU A 465 -30.63 33.73 -16.71
N LYS A 466 -30.21 33.39 -17.93
CA LYS A 466 -30.79 33.90 -19.16
C LYS A 466 -32.26 33.50 -19.27
N SER A 467 -32.59 32.24 -18.99
CA SER A 467 -33.93 31.69 -19.02
C SER A 467 -34.82 32.27 -17.90
N GLU A 468 -34.22 32.52 -16.72
CA GLU A 468 -34.90 33.09 -15.57
C GLU A 468 -35.23 34.59 -15.76
N VAL A 469 -34.33 35.31 -16.42
CA VAL A 469 -34.57 36.74 -16.79
C VAL A 469 -35.65 36.84 -17.83
N GLU A 470 -35.73 35.91 -18.79
CA GLU A 470 -36.80 35.82 -19.75
C GLU A 470 -38.15 35.43 -19.12
N GLY A 471 -38.11 34.77 -17.95
CA GLY A 471 -39.31 34.30 -17.21
C GLY A 471 -39.79 35.20 -16.06
N GLY A 472 -39.06 36.23 -15.68
CA GLY A 472 -39.45 37.19 -14.63
C GLY A 472 -39.37 36.62 -13.23
N ILE A 473 -38.19 36.74 -12.55
CA ILE A 473 -38.02 36.24 -11.20
C ILE A 473 -38.60 37.18 -10.15
N LYS A 474 -39.55 36.66 -9.38
CA LYS A 474 -40.07 37.32 -8.17
C LYS A 474 -39.47 36.72 -6.91
N CYS A 475 -39.04 37.56 -5.99
CA CYS A 475 -38.60 37.10 -4.70
C CYS A 475 -39.69 36.29 -3.98
N GLN A 476 -39.39 35.05 -3.63
CA GLN A 476 -40.34 34.13 -2.98
C GLN A 476 -40.76 34.57 -1.57
N HIS A 477 -40.06 35.55 -0.95
CA HIS A 477 -40.36 36.00 0.41
C HIS A 477 -41.15 37.32 0.51
N CYS A 478 -41.04 38.20 -0.49
CA CYS A 478 -41.65 39.53 -0.41
C CYS A 478 -42.34 39.98 -1.70
N GLY A 479 -42.36 39.20 -2.76
CA GLY A 479 -43.08 39.46 -4.00
C GLY A 479 -42.51 40.58 -4.90
N ILE A 480 -41.35 41.14 -4.53
CA ILE A 480 -40.75 42.24 -5.32
C ILE A 480 -39.88 41.65 -6.43
N GLU A 481 -40.04 42.14 -7.64
CA GLU A 481 -39.22 41.83 -8.78
C GLU A 481 -37.80 42.42 -8.55
N LEU A 482 -36.81 41.53 -8.42
CA LEU A 482 -35.44 41.90 -8.29
C LEU A 482 -34.78 41.95 -9.68
N MET A 483 -34.86 43.07 -10.29
CA MET A 483 -34.16 43.31 -11.56
C MET A 483 -32.88 44.10 -11.29
N ASN A 484 -31.76 43.44 -11.42
CA ASN A 484 -30.52 44.14 -11.70
C ASN A 484 -30.03 43.71 -13.08
N ALA A 485 -30.73 44.21 -14.10
CA ALA A 485 -30.51 43.87 -15.51
C ALA A 485 -29.05 44.14 -15.99
N ALA A 486 -28.35 45.05 -15.32
CA ALA A 486 -26.96 45.37 -15.68
C ALA A 486 -25.96 44.25 -15.31
N ILE A 487 -26.18 43.62 -14.16
CA ILE A 487 -25.25 42.55 -13.69
C ILE A 487 -25.53 41.25 -14.48
N THR A 488 -26.78 41.01 -14.82
CA THR A 488 -27.19 39.81 -15.58
C THR A 488 -26.74 39.88 -17.03
N ASN A 489 -26.89 41.04 -17.66
CA ASN A 489 -26.44 41.24 -19.05
C ASN A 489 -24.89 41.21 -19.14
N ALA A 490 -24.19 41.68 -18.14
CA ALA A 490 -22.72 41.55 -18.07
C ALA A 490 -22.26 40.06 -18.00
N LYS A 491 -22.95 39.25 -17.19
CA LYS A 491 -22.67 37.82 -17.11
C LYS A 491 -23.02 37.04 -18.39
N ILE A 492 -24.10 37.44 -19.09
CA ILE A 492 -24.48 36.82 -20.37
C ILE A 492 -23.46 37.16 -21.47
N ALA A 493 -22.84 38.33 -21.41
CA ALA A 493 -21.79 38.72 -22.36
C ALA A 493 -20.47 37.90 -22.20
N GLU A 494 -20.32 37.23 -21.08
CA GLU A 494 -19.16 36.40 -20.84
C GLU A 494 -19.29 34.94 -21.38
N LEU A 495 -20.51 34.57 -21.85
CA LEU A 495 -20.82 33.22 -22.30
C LEU A 495 -19.91 32.72 -23.42
N ASP A 496 -19.65 33.55 -24.40
CA ASP A 496 -18.80 33.19 -25.55
C ASP A 496 -17.35 32.94 -25.08
N GLY A 497 -16.89 33.67 -24.06
CA GLY A 497 -15.59 33.47 -23.45
C GLY A 497 -15.45 32.08 -22.79
N TYR A 498 -16.50 31.66 -22.13
CA TYR A 498 -16.51 30.35 -21.51
C TYR A 498 -16.63 29.21 -22.52
N ILE A 499 -17.35 29.39 -23.59
CA ILE A 499 -17.43 28.40 -24.69
C ILE A 499 -16.05 28.18 -25.33
N MET A 500 -15.32 29.29 -25.60
CA MET A 500 -13.96 29.16 -26.13
C MET A 500 -13.00 28.45 -25.18
N GLN A 501 -13.09 28.77 -23.90
CA GLN A 501 -12.26 28.07 -22.89
C GLN A 501 -12.60 26.59 -22.80
N LYS A 502 -13.87 26.21 -22.98
CA LYS A 502 -14.29 24.81 -23.04
C LYS A 502 -13.63 24.07 -24.18
N ASP A 503 -13.61 24.68 -25.39
CA ASP A 503 -13.03 24.02 -26.55
C ASP A 503 -11.53 23.81 -26.43
N GLU A 504 -10.80 24.80 -25.86
CA GLU A 504 -9.37 24.67 -25.57
C GLU A 504 -9.07 23.53 -24.56
N LYS A 505 -9.85 23.51 -23.48
CA LYS A 505 -9.69 22.48 -22.45
C LYS A 505 -10.06 21.09 -22.97
N THR A 506 -11.05 21.00 -23.87
CA THR A 506 -11.43 19.72 -24.49
C THR A 506 -10.29 19.15 -25.35
N LYS A 507 -9.59 20.01 -26.11
CA LYS A 507 -8.43 19.56 -26.89
C LYS A 507 -7.30 19.07 -25.98
N LEU A 508 -7.00 19.83 -24.92
CA LEU A 508 -5.97 19.43 -23.96
C LEU A 508 -6.32 18.08 -23.29
N MET A 509 -7.58 17.85 -23.01
CA MET A 509 -8.08 16.59 -22.45
C MET A 509 -7.80 15.41 -23.37
N GLN A 510 -8.02 15.60 -24.69
CA GLN A 510 -7.75 14.54 -25.68
C GLN A 510 -6.27 14.17 -25.74
N ASP A 511 -5.38 15.16 -25.79
CA ASP A 511 -3.94 14.92 -25.84
C ASP A 511 -3.41 14.19 -24.61
N LEU A 512 -3.91 14.56 -23.45
CA LEU A 512 -3.54 13.91 -22.18
C LEU A 512 -4.07 12.48 -22.10
N THR A 513 -5.28 12.23 -22.61
CA THR A 513 -5.85 10.88 -22.66
C THR A 513 -5.02 9.93 -23.53
N ILE A 514 -4.48 10.45 -24.64
CA ILE A 514 -3.58 9.66 -25.50
C ILE A 514 -2.29 9.30 -24.74
N LYS A 515 -1.74 10.23 -23.98
CA LYS A 515 -0.54 9.98 -23.16
C LYS A 515 -0.82 8.95 -22.06
N GLU A 516 -1.97 9.05 -21.42
CA GLU A 516 -2.38 8.10 -20.38
C GLU A 516 -2.51 6.68 -20.93
N GLN A 517 -3.12 6.55 -22.14
CA GLN A 517 -3.19 5.25 -22.81
C GLN A 517 -1.81 4.65 -23.10
N GLY A 518 -0.82 5.50 -23.36
CA GLY A 518 0.59 5.09 -23.50
C GLY A 518 1.12 4.46 -22.22
N PHE A 519 0.89 5.11 -21.08
CA PHE A 519 1.30 4.58 -19.77
C PHE A 519 0.56 3.32 -19.38
N VAL A 520 -0.72 3.19 -19.73
CA VAL A 520 -1.50 1.95 -19.52
C VAL A 520 -0.88 0.77 -20.25
N LYS A 521 -0.38 1.02 -21.46
CA LYS A 521 0.31 -0.02 -22.24
C LYS A 521 1.65 -0.39 -21.60
N LEU A 522 2.44 0.61 -21.25
CA LEU A 522 3.72 0.42 -20.56
C LEU A 522 3.56 -0.31 -19.21
N LYS A 523 2.50 -0.01 -18.48
CA LYS A 523 2.20 -0.72 -17.23
C LYS A 523 1.98 -2.21 -17.47
N LYS A 524 1.21 -2.56 -18.50
CA LYS A 524 0.98 -3.97 -18.85
C LYS A 524 2.27 -4.71 -19.21
N GLU A 525 3.12 -4.05 -19.98
CA GLU A 525 4.41 -4.63 -20.38
C GLU A 525 5.34 -4.79 -19.16
N PHE A 526 5.33 -3.81 -18.26
CA PHE A 526 6.08 -3.85 -17.00
C PHE A 526 5.57 -4.91 -16.04
N ASP A 527 4.25 -5.00 -15.86
CA ASP A 527 3.62 -6.01 -15.00
C ASP A 527 3.91 -7.44 -15.53
N GLU A 528 3.93 -7.59 -16.86
CA GLU A 528 4.25 -8.87 -17.49
C GLU A 528 5.75 -9.23 -17.33
N TYR A 529 6.62 -8.24 -17.42
CA TYR A 529 8.05 -8.38 -17.13
C TYR A 529 8.28 -8.80 -15.69
N GLU A 530 7.72 -8.06 -14.72
CA GLU A 530 7.85 -8.37 -13.29
C GLU A 530 7.29 -9.76 -12.96
N LYS A 531 6.14 -10.09 -13.54
CA LYS A 531 5.54 -11.41 -13.38
C LYS A 531 6.43 -12.52 -13.91
N ASN A 532 6.97 -12.36 -15.11
CA ASN A 532 7.82 -13.36 -15.74
C ASN A 532 9.16 -13.50 -14.99
N LYS A 533 9.70 -12.40 -14.49
CA LYS A 533 10.87 -12.38 -13.64
C LYS A 533 10.65 -13.17 -12.34
N LEU A 534 9.53 -12.88 -11.66
CA LEU A 534 9.16 -13.58 -10.43
C LEU A 534 8.95 -15.10 -10.64
N ILE A 535 8.33 -15.47 -11.79
CA ILE A 535 8.12 -16.87 -12.13
C ILE A 535 9.47 -17.54 -12.42
N LYS A 536 10.38 -16.85 -13.11
CA LYS A 536 11.72 -17.34 -13.40
C LYS A 536 12.50 -17.63 -12.12
N GLU A 537 12.53 -16.67 -11.19
CA GLU A 537 13.17 -16.83 -9.88
C GLU A 537 12.61 -18.03 -9.10
N LYS A 538 11.29 -18.20 -9.15
CA LYS A 538 10.64 -19.35 -8.51
C LYS A 538 11.08 -20.69 -9.08
N TYR A 539 11.24 -20.79 -10.39
CA TYR A 539 11.72 -22.03 -11.01
C TYR A 539 13.22 -22.27 -10.75
N GLU A 540 14.02 -21.21 -10.72
CA GLU A 540 15.45 -21.32 -10.37
C GLU A 540 15.63 -21.88 -8.96
N VAL A 541 14.88 -21.37 -7.99
CA VAL A 541 14.88 -21.90 -6.60
C VAL A 541 14.41 -23.36 -6.55
N SER A 542 13.42 -23.69 -7.39
CA SER A 542 12.93 -25.06 -7.45
C SER A 542 14.00 -26.04 -7.97
N ILE A 543 14.75 -25.62 -8.99
CA ILE A 543 15.86 -26.42 -9.55
C ILE A 543 16.96 -26.64 -8.52
N GLU A 544 17.31 -25.58 -7.79
CA GLU A 544 18.34 -25.67 -6.73
C GLU A 544 17.93 -26.63 -5.63
N SER A 545 16.69 -26.59 -5.21
CA SER A 545 16.13 -27.57 -4.24
C SER A 545 16.21 -29.01 -4.74
N ILE A 546 15.92 -29.24 -6.04
CA ILE A 546 16.00 -30.58 -6.64
C ILE A 546 17.45 -31.05 -6.70
N ASN A 547 18.40 -30.17 -7.05
CA ASN A 547 19.82 -30.49 -7.09
C ASN A 547 20.34 -31.00 -5.74
N LEU A 548 19.98 -30.31 -4.66
CA LEU A 548 20.36 -30.70 -3.31
C LEU A 548 19.85 -32.11 -2.93
N LYS A 549 18.65 -32.45 -3.40
CA LYS A 549 18.09 -33.80 -3.19
C LYS A 549 18.86 -34.86 -3.94
N ILE A 550 19.24 -34.58 -5.20
CA ILE A 550 20.02 -35.50 -6.02
C ILE A 550 21.41 -35.74 -5.40
N GLU A 551 22.10 -34.69 -4.93
CA GLU A 551 23.40 -34.83 -4.28
C GLU A 551 23.33 -35.69 -3.00
N ALA A 552 22.31 -35.44 -2.17
CA ALA A 552 22.12 -36.22 -0.96
C ALA A 552 21.90 -37.72 -1.24
N LEU A 553 21.19 -38.03 -2.35
CA LEU A 553 20.98 -39.43 -2.78
C LEU A 553 22.24 -40.06 -3.37
N LYS A 554 23.03 -39.31 -4.11
CA LYS A 554 24.33 -39.78 -4.64
C LYS A 554 25.31 -40.15 -3.52
N LEU A 555 25.38 -39.35 -2.48
CA LEU A 555 26.21 -39.62 -1.31
C LEU A 555 25.79 -40.91 -0.57
N LYS A 556 24.46 -41.20 -0.56
CA LYS A 556 23.99 -42.48 0.00
C LYS A 556 24.44 -43.68 -0.84
N LEU A 557 24.45 -43.54 -2.17
CA LEU A 557 24.85 -44.57 -3.09
C LEU A 557 26.35 -44.88 -2.94
N GLU A 558 27.17 -43.86 -2.80
CA GLU A 558 28.62 -43.95 -2.62
C GLU A 558 28.98 -44.70 -1.33
N ARG A 559 28.33 -44.38 -0.22
CA ARG A 559 28.50 -45.09 1.07
C ARG A 559 28.11 -46.56 0.99
N TYR A 560 27.08 -46.90 0.21
CA TYR A 560 26.68 -48.31 -0.01
C TYR A 560 27.78 -49.08 -0.79
N ASN A 561 28.34 -48.48 -1.83
CA ASN A 561 29.35 -49.10 -2.67
C ASN A 561 30.60 -49.43 -1.89
N GLU A 562 31.02 -48.56 -0.94
CA GLU A 562 32.18 -48.80 -0.05
C GLU A 562 31.98 -49.99 0.89
N VAL A 563 30.74 -50.33 1.23
CA VAL A 563 30.42 -51.38 2.20
C VAL A 563 30.14 -52.71 1.51
N GLN A 564 29.78 -52.70 0.23
CA GLN A 564 29.37 -53.89 -0.53
C GLN A 564 30.48 -54.96 -0.63
N GLU A 565 31.73 -54.50 -0.80
CA GLU A 565 32.89 -55.43 -0.84
C GLU A 565 33.11 -56.13 0.50
N LYS A 566 32.99 -55.38 1.61
CA LYS A 566 33.14 -55.93 2.97
C LYS A 566 32.00 -56.92 3.31
N ILE A 567 30.79 -56.71 2.81
CA ILE A 567 29.68 -57.65 2.95
C ILE A 567 30.02 -58.97 2.22
N LEU A 568 30.61 -58.90 1.02
CA LEU A 568 31.01 -60.07 0.24
C LEU A 568 32.14 -60.87 0.91
N GLU A 569 33.08 -60.15 1.55
CA GLU A 569 34.13 -60.79 2.33
C GLU A 569 33.58 -61.52 3.55
N ASN A 570 32.68 -60.86 4.32
CA ASN A 570 32.00 -61.53 5.44
C ASN A 570 31.23 -62.76 5.05
N ASN A 571 30.55 -62.75 3.90
CA ASN A 571 29.85 -63.90 3.39
C ASN A 571 30.81 -65.07 3.03
N LYS A 572 32.02 -64.76 2.51
CA LYS A 572 33.05 -65.77 2.26
C LYS A 572 33.57 -66.38 3.56
N ILE A 573 33.74 -65.58 4.59
CA ILE A 573 34.16 -66.02 5.92
C ILE A 573 33.10 -66.87 6.57
N ASP A 574 31.82 -66.50 6.47
CA ASP A 574 30.73 -67.32 6.99
C ASP A 574 30.59 -68.66 6.28
N ALA A 575 30.82 -68.70 4.95
CA ALA A 575 30.85 -69.97 4.21
C ALA A 575 32.00 -70.89 4.61
N GLN A 576 33.16 -70.31 5.00
CA GLN A 576 34.31 -71.06 5.54
C GLN A 576 34.06 -71.52 6.96
N LEU A 577 33.41 -70.70 7.80
CA LEU A 577 33.00 -71.07 9.17
C LEU A 577 31.96 -72.21 9.15
N ILE A 578 31.09 -72.22 8.20
CA ILE A 578 30.08 -73.28 7.95
C ILE A 578 30.76 -74.61 7.56
N LYS A 579 31.83 -74.51 6.75
CA LYS A 579 32.55 -75.71 6.29
C LYS A 579 33.46 -76.34 7.36
N ALA A 580 34.02 -75.50 8.25
CA ALA A 580 35.06 -76.00 9.20
C ALA A 580 34.52 -76.66 10.46
N GLY A 581 33.23 -76.54 10.75
CA GLY A 581 32.69 -76.87 12.05
C GLY A 581 31.46 -77.78 12.08
N VAL A 582 31.30 -78.67 11.11
CA VAL A 582 29.99 -79.34 10.86
C VAL A 582 29.39 -80.08 12.07
N ARG A 583 30.09 -80.33 13.14
CA ARG A 583 29.52 -81.04 14.29
C ARG A 583 29.65 -80.31 15.63
N LEU A 584 30.71 -79.57 15.83
CA LEU A 584 30.79 -78.64 16.94
C LEU A 584 30.03 -77.34 16.61
N ASP A 585 30.00 -77.04 15.35
CA ASP A 585 29.33 -75.89 14.82
C ASP A 585 27.79 -75.86 15.02
N GLU A 586 27.13 -76.99 15.06
CA GLU A 586 25.67 -76.99 15.28
C GLU A 586 25.31 -76.49 16.68
N LEU A 587 25.99 -76.94 17.75
CA LEU A 587 25.70 -76.53 19.13
C LEU A 587 26.26 -75.17 19.48
N GLU A 588 27.48 -74.88 19.02
CA GLU A 588 28.03 -73.50 19.19
C GLU A 588 27.40 -72.49 18.26
N LYS A 589 26.96 -72.89 17.03
CA LYS A 589 26.10 -72.07 16.19
C LYS A 589 24.80 -71.73 16.89
N GLU A 590 24.17 -72.75 17.52
CA GLU A 590 22.94 -72.47 18.27
C GLU A 590 23.19 -71.50 19.42
N LYS A 591 24.21 -71.66 20.18
CA LYS A 591 24.59 -70.79 21.34
C LYS A 591 24.98 -69.38 20.84
N VAL A 592 25.89 -69.33 19.83
CA VAL A 592 26.30 -68.06 19.25
C VAL A 592 25.21 -67.43 18.46
N ALA A 593 24.38 -68.23 17.77
CA ALA A 593 23.22 -67.69 17.11
C ALA A 593 22.19 -67.09 18.12
N HIS A 594 21.96 -67.83 19.25
CA HIS A 594 21.10 -67.32 20.30
C HIS A 594 21.67 -66.12 21.00
N GLN A 595 22.99 -66.10 21.34
CA GLN A 595 23.64 -64.95 21.98
C GLN A 595 23.64 -63.74 20.99
N ARG A 596 24.00 -63.98 19.73
CA ARG A 596 23.98 -62.96 18.69
C ARG A 596 22.55 -62.46 18.39
N ALA A 597 21.59 -63.37 18.44
CA ALA A 597 20.19 -62.98 18.30
C ALA A 597 19.79 -62.06 19.45
N ILE A 598 20.21 -62.36 20.68
CA ILE A 598 20.00 -61.49 21.85
C ILE A 598 20.74 -60.17 21.71
N ASP A 599 22.07 -60.20 21.38
CA ASP A 599 22.86 -59.01 21.25
C ASP A 599 22.45 -58.15 20.07
N ASN A 600 22.12 -58.78 18.95
CA ASN A 600 21.57 -58.08 17.79
C ASN A 600 20.17 -57.50 18.06
N SER A 601 19.35 -58.28 18.75
CA SER A 601 18.03 -57.78 19.13
C SER A 601 18.14 -56.64 20.16
N THR A 602 19.09 -56.77 21.11
CA THR A 602 19.37 -55.69 22.07
C THR A 602 19.92 -54.43 21.37
N TYR A 603 20.91 -54.60 20.51
CA TYR A 603 21.44 -53.51 19.70
C TYR A 603 20.37 -52.90 18.75
N GLN A 604 19.49 -53.77 18.18
CA GLN A 604 18.39 -53.24 17.40
C GLN A 604 17.40 -52.49 18.27
N ILE A 605 17.16 -52.97 19.49
CA ILE A 605 16.29 -52.25 20.45
C ILE A 605 16.94 -50.89 20.77
N ASP A 606 18.23 -50.82 21.13
CA ASP A 606 18.91 -49.54 21.44
C ASP A 606 18.85 -48.58 20.26
N LYS A 607 19.14 -49.04 19.05
CA LYS A 607 19.04 -48.24 17.83
C LYS A 607 17.65 -47.75 17.55
N LEU A 608 16.65 -48.65 17.75
CA LEU A 608 15.28 -48.29 17.54
C LEU A 608 14.80 -47.29 18.63
N GLU A 609 15.27 -47.48 19.87
CA GLU A 609 15.04 -46.52 20.97
C GLU A 609 15.69 -45.17 20.69
N GLU A 610 16.95 -45.13 20.20
CA GLU A 610 17.59 -43.89 19.75
C GLU A 610 16.82 -43.20 18.61
N LYS A 611 16.33 -43.97 17.63
CA LYS A 611 15.51 -43.46 16.55
C LYS A 611 14.21 -42.91 17.07
N ILE A 612 13.53 -43.60 17.98
CA ILE A 612 12.31 -43.15 18.61
C ILE A 612 12.55 -41.81 19.31
N VAL A 613 13.63 -41.73 20.14
CA VAL A 613 14.02 -40.48 20.81
C VAL A 613 14.29 -39.36 19.82
N SER A 614 15.01 -39.66 18.73
CA SER A 614 15.31 -38.71 17.69
C SER A 614 14.03 -38.23 16.99
N ASN A 615 13.16 -39.17 16.61
CA ASN A 615 11.89 -38.86 16.02
C ASN A 615 10.96 -38.07 16.96
N GLU A 616 10.94 -38.43 18.24
CA GLU A 616 10.17 -37.71 19.27
C GLU A 616 10.66 -36.27 19.41
N LYS A 617 11.98 -36.05 19.44
CA LYS A 617 12.58 -34.71 19.41
C LYS A 617 12.18 -33.96 18.14
N MET A 618 12.19 -34.61 16.97
CA MET A 618 11.76 -34.02 15.72
C MET A 618 10.28 -33.66 15.74
N ILE A 619 9.44 -34.59 16.25
CA ILE A 619 7.98 -34.36 16.38
C ILE A 619 7.72 -33.16 17.30
N VAL A 620 8.40 -33.09 18.46
CA VAL A 620 8.28 -31.94 19.37
C VAL A 620 8.67 -30.65 18.64
N ARG A 621 9.82 -30.65 17.98
CA ARG A 621 10.30 -29.50 17.23
C ARG A 621 9.35 -29.11 16.10
N ILE A 622 8.84 -30.07 15.31
CA ILE A 622 7.86 -29.80 14.26
C ILE A 622 6.56 -29.21 14.88
N THR A 623 6.16 -29.72 16.04
CA THR A 623 4.96 -29.21 16.73
C THR A 623 5.19 -27.78 17.24
N GLU A 624 6.34 -27.50 17.84
CA GLU A 624 6.73 -26.16 18.26
C GLU A 624 6.86 -25.20 17.05
N GLU A 625 7.46 -25.68 15.96
CA GLU A 625 7.55 -24.93 14.71
C GLU A 625 6.17 -24.66 14.10
N ALA A 626 5.25 -25.63 14.17
CA ALA A 626 3.88 -25.48 13.69
C ALA A 626 3.08 -24.46 14.53
N GLU A 627 3.31 -24.43 15.86
CA GLU A 627 2.70 -23.40 16.70
C GLU A 627 3.28 -22.01 16.38
N LYS A 628 4.62 -21.93 16.21
CA LYS A 628 5.24 -20.68 15.75
C LYS A 628 4.74 -20.26 14.37
N GLU A 629 4.54 -21.21 13.46
CA GLU A 629 3.99 -20.95 12.13
C GLU A 629 2.58 -20.34 12.22
N LYS A 630 1.76 -20.85 13.13
CA LYS A 630 0.42 -20.27 13.37
C LYS A 630 0.52 -18.82 13.83
N ILE A 631 1.49 -18.52 14.74
CA ILE A 631 1.73 -17.16 15.21
C ILE A 631 2.11 -16.26 14.02
N TYR A 632 3.03 -16.70 13.16
CA TYR A 632 3.39 -15.94 11.96
C TYR A 632 2.21 -15.72 11.02
N LYS A 633 1.40 -16.75 10.79
CA LYS A 633 0.19 -16.65 9.95
C LYS A 633 -0.82 -15.68 10.55
N VAL A 634 -1.05 -15.73 11.87
CA VAL A 634 -1.91 -14.77 12.57
C VAL A 634 -1.34 -13.35 12.49
N PHE A 635 -0.03 -13.19 12.66
CA PHE A 635 0.63 -11.90 12.51
C PHE A 635 0.45 -11.32 11.10
N LEU A 636 0.69 -12.15 10.06
CA LEU A 636 0.49 -11.75 8.67
C LEU A 636 -0.98 -11.46 8.35
N GLU A 637 -1.91 -12.15 8.99
CA GLU A 637 -3.35 -11.86 8.89
C GLU A 637 -3.69 -10.50 9.52
N ILE A 638 -3.10 -10.20 10.70
CA ILE A 638 -3.27 -8.93 11.40
C ILE A 638 -2.77 -7.75 10.55
N TYR A 639 -1.58 -7.85 10.01
CA TYR A 639 -0.97 -6.77 9.21
C TYR A 639 -1.29 -6.84 7.71
N GLY A 640 -1.93 -7.92 7.26
CA GLY A 640 -2.37 -8.09 5.88
C GLY A 640 -3.54 -7.17 5.50
N LYS A 641 -3.91 -7.22 4.23
CA LYS A 641 -4.96 -6.36 3.63
C LYS A 641 -6.31 -6.40 4.36
N ASN A 642 -6.66 -7.54 4.96
CA ASN A 642 -7.93 -7.75 5.66
C ASN A 642 -7.81 -7.61 7.19
N GLY A 643 -6.67 -7.22 7.69
CA GLY A 643 -6.36 -7.09 9.09
C GLY A 643 -6.62 -5.68 9.65
N ILE A 644 -5.66 -5.19 10.41
CA ILE A 644 -5.72 -3.87 11.07
C ILE A 644 -5.93 -2.75 10.06
N SER A 645 -5.29 -2.82 8.89
CA SER A 645 -5.48 -1.82 7.84
C SER A 645 -6.96 -1.64 7.48
N LYS A 646 -7.69 -2.75 7.36
CA LYS A 646 -9.14 -2.71 7.11
C LYS A 646 -9.92 -2.15 8.29
N LEU A 647 -9.52 -2.51 9.51
CA LEU A 647 -10.16 -2.00 10.73
C LEU A 647 -10.00 -0.49 10.81
N ILE A 648 -8.79 0.02 10.62
CA ILE A 648 -8.50 1.46 10.58
C ILE A 648 -9.31 2.15 9.49
N MET A 649 -9.29 1.59 8.26
CA MET A 649 -10.10 2.15 7.18
C MET A 649 -11.57 2.24 7.57
N LYS A 650 -12.16 1.18 8.13
CA LYS A 650 -13.55 1.20 8.59
C LYS A 650 -13.81 2.25 9.67
N THR A 651 -12.89 2.41 10.61
CA THR A 651 -12.98 3.40 11.69
C THR A 651 -12.84 4.83 11.15
N MET A 652 -11.98 5.01 10.12
CA MET A 652 -11.75 6.31 9.51
C MET A 652 -12.85 6.74 8.51
N MET A 653 -13.59 5.78 7.94
CA MET A 653 -14.64 6.10 6.95
C MET A 653 -15.69 7.08 7.48
N PRO A 654 -16.26 6.91 8.69
CA PRO A 654 -17.21 7.87 9.23
C PRO A 654 -16.62 9.28 9.36
N LEU A 655 -15.36 9.40 9.78
CA LEU A 655 -14.67 10.67 9.88
C LEU A 655 -14.45 11.31 8.51
N ILE A 656 -13.95 10.53 7.55
CA ILE A 656 -13.78 10.99 6.16
C ILE A 656 -15.13 11.48 5.61
N ASN A 657 -16.17 10.69 5.80
CA ASN A 657 -17.51 11.02 5.29
C ASN A 657 -18.11 12.25 5.99
N SER A 658 -17.88 12.41 7.28
CA SER A 658 -18.27 13.60 8.05
C SER A 658 -17.58 14.86 7.53
N GLU A 659 -16.25 14.80 7.31
CA GLU A 659 -15.51 15.93 6.77
C GLU A 659 -15.89 16.24 5.31
N LEU A 660 -16.12 15.20 4.50
CA LEU A 660 -16.61 15.38 3.13
C LEU A 660 -17.98 16.03 3.12
N GLN A 661 -18.88 15.60 4.00
CA GLN A 661 -20.21 16.22 4.15
C GLN A 661 -20.08 17.68 4.57
N ARG A 662 -19.26 18.01 5.59
CA ARG A 662 -19.03 19.37 6.06
C ARG A 662 -18.49 20.27 4.94
N LEU A 663 -17.58 19.75 4.13
CA LEU A 663 -16.98 20.51 3.05
C LEU A 663 -17.92 20.74 1.87
N LEU A 664 -18.78 19.75 1.58
CA LEU A 664 -19.73 19.79 0.46
C LEU A 664 -21.09 20.39 0.83
N GLU A 665 -21.40 20.52 2.11
CA GLU A 665 -22.60 21.20 2.60
C GLU A 665 -22.62 22.62 2.02
N ASP A 666 -23.71 23.08 1.48
CA ASP A 666 -23.91 24.37 0.79
C ASP A 666 -23.14 24.57 -0.53
N SER A 667 -22.15 23.73 -0.80
CA SER A 667 -21.29 23.84 -2.01
C SER A 667 -21.69 22.84 -3.10
N SER A 668 -22.64 21.93 -2.83
CA SER A 668 -23.10 20.94 -3.82
C SER A 668 -24.52 20.43 -3.55
N HIS A 669 -25.18 19.97 -4.60
CA HIS A 669 -26.48 19.32 -4.53
C HIS A 669 -26.41 17.82 -4.18
N PHE A 670 -25.21 17.31 -3.93
CA PHE A 670 -24.94 15.92 -3.59
C PHE A 670 -24.01 15.83 -2.40
N ARG A 671 -24.05 14.71 -1.70
CA ARG A 671 -23.01 14.31 -0.75
C ARG A 671 -22.15 13.21 -1.33
N LEU A 672 -20.91 13.20 -0.94
CA LEU A 672 -19.96 12.16 -1.28
C LEU A 672 -19.79 11.21 -0.09
N GLU A 673 -19.83 9.92 -0.37
CA GLU A 673 -19.62 8.90 0.64
C GLU A 673 -18.56 7.90 0.16
N VAL A 674 -17.61 7.63 1.02
CA VAL A 674 -16.57 6.60 0.81
C VAL A 674 -17.04 5.36 1.55
N ARG A 675 -17.18 4.24 0.84
CA ARG A 675 -17.59 2.95 1.40
C ARG A 675 -16.58 1.86 1.03
N ILE A 676 -16.52 0.84 1.88
CA ILE A 676 -15.83 -0.41 1.57
C ILE A 676 -16.92 -1.45 1.30
N ASN A 677 -16.96 -1.99 0.08
CA ASN A 677 -17.92 -3.01 -0.31
C ASN A 677 -17.57 -4.39 0.28
N ASP A 678 -18.44 -5.37 0.07
CA ASP A 678 -18.27 -6.74 0.56
C ASP A 678 -17.01 -7.44 0.03
N LYS A 679 -16.49 -6.99 -1.11
CA LYS A 679 -15.23 -7.48 -1.71
C LYS A 679 -14.00 -6.79 -1.14
N ASN A 680 -14.15 -5.93 -0.13
CA ASN A 680 -13.10 -5.08 0.45
C ASN A 680 -12.51 -4.07 -0.55
N GLU A 681 -13.32 -3.61 -1.48
CA GLU A 681 -12.95 -2.59 -2.44
C GLU A 681 -13.51 -1.25 -2.01
N VAL A 682 -12.74 -0.19 -2.23
CA VAL A 682 -13.16 1.18 -1.92
C VAL A 682 -14.03 1.72 -3.05
N GLU A 683 -15.22 2.14 -2.70
CA GLU A 683 -16.17 2.78 -3.60
C GLU A 683 -16.41 4.22 -3.18
N PHE A 684 -16.46 5.11 -4.17
CA PHE A 684 -16.86 6.49 -4.00
C PHE A 684 -18.28 6.65 -4.57
N LEU A 685 -19.19 6.96 -3.68
CA LEU A 685 -20.61 7.08 -3.99
C LEU A 685 -21.04 8.53 -3.89
N MET A 686 -21.71 8.99 -4.89
CA MET A 686 -22.42 10.27 -4.87
C MET A 686 -23.89 10.00 -4.57
N ILE A 687 -24.42 10.73 -3.63
CA ILE A 687 -25.82 10.62 -3.22
C ILE A 687 -26.44 11.98 -3.39
N ASP A 688 -27.40 12.04 -4.29
CA ASP A 688 -28.13 13.27 -4.54
C ASP A 688 -28.94 13.68 -3.30
N ASN A 689 -28.78 14.92 -2.86
CA ASN A 689 -29.41 15.41 -1.63
C ASN A 689 -30.93 15.41 -1.68
N ASN A 690 -31.50 15.56 -2.87
CA ASN A 690 -32.95 15.65 -3.05
C ASN A 690 -33.59 14.28 -3.28
N THR A 691 -33.01 13.50 -4.20
CA THR A 691 -33.60 12.21 -4.61
C THR A 691 -33.08 11.03 -3.80
N GLN A 692 -31.98 11.20 -3.08
CA GLN A 692 -31.26 10.13 -2.35
C GLN A 692 -30.82 8.97 -3.26
N ILE A 693 -30.73 9.22 -4.55
CA ILE A 693 -30.24 8.24 -5.51
C ILE A 693 -28.73 8.17 -5.36
N GLU A 694 -28.23 6.93 -5.16
CA GLU A 694 -26.81 6.63 -5.13
C GLU A 694 -26.31 6.33 -6.54
N LYS A 695 -25.18 6.90 -6.89
CA LYS A 695 -24.46 6.57 -8.11
C LYS A 695 -22.95 6.52 -7.84
N LEU A 696 -22.24 5.73 -8.62
CA LEU A 696 -20.78 5.75 -8.54
C LEU A 696 -20.28 7.13 -8.97
N MET A 697 -19.28 7.66 -8.27
CA MET A 697 -18.67 8.95 -8.58
C MET A 697 -18.12 9.02 -10.02
N SER A 698 -17.66 7.89 -10.57
CA SER A 698 -17.21 7.78 -11.95
C SER A 698 -18.29 8.07 -13.00
N SER A 699 -19.57 7.94 -12.64
CA SER A 699 -20.73 8.27 -13.49
C SER A 699 -21.31 9.66 -13.25
N GLY A 700 -20.68 10.47 -12.42
CA GLY A 700 -21.04 11.85 -12.18
C GLY A 700 -20.81 12.73 -13.41
N SER A 701 -21.53 13.85 -13.46
CA SER A 701 -21.28 14.92 -14.43
C SER A 701 -19.88 15.51 -14.21
N GLY A 702 -19.36 16.20 -15.20
CA GLY A 702 -18.04 16.81 -15.09
C GLY A 702 -17.89 17.71 -13.87
N TYR A 703 -18.87 18.60 -13.57
CA TYR A 703 -18.88 19.42 -12.36
C TYR A 703 -18.86 18.58 -11.08
N GLU A 704 -19.79 17.62 -10.98
CA GLU A 704 -19.91 16.74 -9.81
C GLU A 704 -18.60 16.01 -9.52
N ARG A 705 -17.98 15.44 -10.54
CA ARG A 705 -16.69 14.74 -10.41
C ARG A 705 -15.57 15.68 -9.96
N THR A 706 -15.56 16.91 -10.49
CA THR A 706 -14.56 17.91 -10.09
C THR A 706 -14.67 18.26 -8.62
N ILE A 707 -15.84 18.70 -8.18
CA ILE A 707 -16.04 19.12 -6.78
C ILE A 707 -15.84 17.96 -5.83
N ALA A 708 -16.36 16.78 -6.14
CA ALA A 708 -16.17 15.59 -5.34
C ALA A 708 -14.70 15.19 -5.21
N SER A 709 -13.93 15.31 -6.31
CA SER A 709 -12.48 15.02 -6.28
C SER A 709 -11.69 16.05 -5.48
N LEU A 710 -12.04 17.34 -5.60
CA LEU A 710 -11.43 18.40 -4.80
C LEU A 710 -11.72 18.18 -3.31
N ALA A 711 -12.98 17.89 -2.97
CA ALA A 711 -13.38 17.64 -1.60
C ALA A 711 -12.66 16.42 -1.01
N LEU A 712 -12.67 15.32 -1.75
CA LEU A 712 -11.98 14.09 -1.34
C LEU A 712 -10.49 14.35 -1.09
N ARG A 713 -9.83 15.08 -1.98
CA ARG A 713 -8.41 15.40 -1.87
C ARG A 713 -8.13 16.32 -0.69
N ALA A 714 -8.91 17.37 -0.48
CA ALA A 714 -8.77 18.26 0.65
C ALA A 714 -8.94 17.52 1.99
N VAL A 715 -9.98 16.70 2.10
CA VAL A 715 -10.23 15.90 3.30
C VAL A 715 -9.11 14.88 3.53
N LEU A 716 -8.70 14.14 2.49
CA LEU A 716 -7.61 13.18 2.62
C LEU A 716 -6.30 13.85 3.01
N SER A 717 -5.97 15.02 2.45
CA SER A 717 -4.76 15.77 2.82
C SER A 717 -4.80 16.27 4.26
N LYS A 718 -5.99 16.64 4.79
CA LYS A 718 -6.16 17.03 6.20
C LYS A 718 -5.94 15.85 7.15
N ILE A 719 -6.49 14.68 6.78
CA ILE A 719 -6.48 13.48 7.62
C ILE A 719 -5.17 12.71 7.46
N CYS A 720 -4.40 12.96 6.39
CA CYS A 720 -3.23 12.16 6.06
C CYS A 720 -2.17 12.16 7.15
N SER A 721 -1.48 11.04 7.25
CA SER A 721 -0.32 10.85 8.11
C SER A 721 1.00 11.22 7.44
N LEU A 722 0.95 11.69 6.19
CA LEU A 722 2.11 12.15 5.44
C LEU A 722 2.60 13.51 5.97
N PRO A 723 3.85 13.91 5.71
CA PRO A 723 4.34 15.24 6.06
C PRO A 723 3.38 16.31 5.54
N LYS A 724 2.87 17.14 6.46
CA LYS A 724 1.82 18.13 6.15
C LYS A 724 2.42 19.46 5.75
N PRO A 725 2.26 19.86 4.49
CA PRO A 725 2.55 21.22 4.09
C PRO A 725 1.42 22.17 4.49
N ASN A 726 1.73 23.45 4.62
CA ASN A 726 0.69 24.47 4.78
C ASN A 726 0.16 25.03 3.45
N ILE A 727 0.59 24.47 2.33
CA ILE A 727 0.30 24.93 0.98
C ILE A 727 -0.42 23.86 0.16
N ILE A 728 -1.39 24.29 -0.65
CA ILE A 728 -1.96 23.49 -1.73
C ILE A 728 -1.98 24.29 -3.03
N VAL A 729 -1.75 23.63 -4.15
CA VAL A 729 -1.72 24.22 -5.48
C VAL A 729 -2.79 23.60 -6.36
N PHE A 730 -3.63 24.43 -6.93
CA PHE A 730 -4.68 24.07 -7.89
C PHE A 730 -4.29 24.61 -9.28
N ASP A 731 -3.89 23.73 -10.17
CA ASP A 731 -3.45 24.10 -11.51
C ASP A 731 -4.49 23.70 -12.57
N GLU A 732 -5.20 24.72 -13.08
CA GLU A 732 -6.23 24.62 -14.11
C GLU A 732 -7.37 23.65 -13.78
N VAL A 733 -7.75 23.54 -12.49
CA VAL A 733 -8.79 22.62 -12.01
C VAL A 733 -10.21 23.02 -12.39
N PHE A 734 -10.42 24.26 -12.84
CA PHE A 734 -11.73 24.84 -13.01
C PHE A 734 -12.33 24.71 -14.42
N GLY A 735 -11.61 24.10 -15.35
CA GLY A 735 -11.99 24.08 -16.77
C GLY A 735 -13.27 23.33 -17.12
N LYS A 736 -13.76 22.46 -16.19
CA LYS A 736 -15.01 21.73 -16.36
C LYS A 736 -16.20 22.35 -15.60
N ILE A 737 -16.01 23.52 -15.01
CA ILE A 737 -17.02 24.19 -14.19
C ILE A 737 -17.60 25.37 -14.97
N SER A 738 -18.91 25.39 -15.14
CA SER A 738 -19.58 26.50 -15.76
C SER A 738 -19.55 27.76 -14.86
N ASN A 739 -19.68 28.93 -15.46
CA ASN A 739 -19.66 30.20 -14.73
C ASN A 739 -20.75 30.28 -13.65
N ASP A 740 -21.90 29.70 -13.92
CA ASP A 740 -23.05 29.69 -12.99
C ASP A 740 -22.78 28.89 -11.72
N ASN A 741 -21.93 27.87 -11.80
CA ASN A 741 -21.55 27.05 -10.65
C ASN A 741 -20.31 27.61 -9.89
N LEU A 742 -19.71 28.69 -10.39
CA LEU A 742 -18.52 29.28 -9.74
C LEU A 742 -18.83 29.87 -8.37
N GLU A 743 -20.01 30.34 -8.13
CA GLU A 743 -20.40 30.88 -6.83
C GLU A 743 -20.37 29.77 -5.76
N MET A 744 -20.95 28.60 -6.05
CA MET A 744 -20.86 27.44 -5.16
C MET A 744 -19.41 26.98 -4.96
N VAL A 745 -18.59 27.07 -6.01
CA VAL A 745 -17.16 26.76 -5.91
C VAL A 745 -16.41 27.76 -5.05
N SER A 746 -16.78 29.03 -5.08
CA SER A 746 -16.21 30.06 -4.20
C SER A 746 -16.45 29.75 -2.73
N GLU A 747 -17.67 29.34 -2.37
CA GLU A 747 -17.98 28.89 -1.01
C GLU A 747 -17.17 27.66 -0.61
N PHE A 748 -17.05 26.70 -1.50
CA PHE A 748 -16.18 25.53 -1.29
C PHE A 748 -14.72 25.96 -1.02
N PHE A 749 -14.18 26.91 -1.79
CA PHE A 749 -12.83 27.43 -1.57
C PHE A 749 -12.68 28.23 -0.28
N THR A 750 -13.73 28.90 0.16
CA THR A 750 -13.76 29.55 1.47
C THR A 750 -13.61 28.53 2.60
N LYS A 751 -14.29 27.38 2.49
CA LYS A 751 -14.15 26.27 3.45
C LYS A 751 -12.79 25.60 3.38
N ILE A 752 -12.16 25.51 2.19
CA ILE A 752 -10.79 24.96 2.05
C ILE A 752 -9.75 25.81 2.79
N LYS A 753 -9.97 27.12 2.98
CA LYS A 753 -9.08 27.99 3.78
C LYS A 753 -8.91 27.50 5.23
N GLU A 754 -9.88 26.75 5.76
CA GLU A 754 -9.75 26.13 7.09
C GLU A 754 -8.77 24.94 7.12
N TYR A 755 -8.48 24.37 5.95
CA TYR A 755 -7.61 23.19 5.79
C TYR A 755 -6.18 23.58 5.44
N PHE A 756 -6.01 24.66 4.66
CA PHE A 756 -4.74 25.11 4.15
C PHE A 756 -4.56 26.60 4.36
N GLU A 757 -3.43 26.99 4.93
CA GLU A 757 -3.08 28.38 5.16
C GLU A 757 -2.82 29.14 3.84
N LYS A 758 -2.26 28.42 2.86
CA LYS A 758 -1.84 28.97 1.56
C LYS A 758 -2.43 28.15 0.42
N ILE A 759 -3.24 28.78 -0.39
CA ILE A 759 -3.93 28.16 -1.52
C ILE A 759 -3.50 28.88 -2.80
N PHE A 760 -2.73 28.19 -3.62
CA PHE A 760 -2.32 28.73 -4.91
C PHE A 760 -3.29 28.27 -5.99
N VAL A 761 -3.81 29.20 -6.75
CA VAL A 761 -4.72 28.92 -7.85
C VAL A 761 -4.15 29.45 -9.15
N ILE A 762 -3.94 28.55 -10.07
CA ILE A 762 -3.56 28.85 -11.44
C ILE A 762 -4.78 28.61 -12.29
N THR A 763 -5.25 29.65 -12.95
CA THR A 763 -6.42 29.52 -13.82
C THR A 763 -6.39 30.57 -14.92
N HIS A 764 -7.13 30.31 -15.97
CA HIS A 764 -7.43 31.27 -17.03
C HIS A 764 -8.79 31.89 -16.87
N ASN A 765 -9.56 31.49 -15.86
CA ASN A 765 -10.89 32.03 -15.64
C ASN A 765 -10.81 33.31 -14.79
N PRO A 766 -11.15 34.50 -15.35
CA PRO A 766 -11.02 35.76 -14.64
C PRO A 766 -11.99 35.89 -13.44
N LEU A 767 -13.06 35.11 -13.38
CA LEU A 767 -13.98 35.16 -12.25
C LEU A 767 -13.38 34.60 -10.96
N VAL A 768 -12.42 33.70 -11.08
CA VAL A 768 -11.68 33.14 -9.94
C VAL A 768 -10.77 34.18 -9.29
N ASN A 769 -10.36 35.19 -10.05
CA ASN A 769 -9.56 36.29 -9.49
C ASN A 769 -10.30 37.06 -8.41
N ASN A 770 -11.63 37.05 -8.44
CA ASN A 770 -12.45 37.68 -7.40
C ASN A 770 -12.37 36.99 -6.04
N TRP A 771 -11.84 35.74 -6.00
CA TRP A 771 -11.67 35.00 -4.74
C TRP A 771 -10.30 35.23 -4.12
N ALA A 772 -9.40 35.87 -4.88
CA ALA A 772 -8.02 36.02 -4.49
C ALA A 772 -7.88 36.96 -3.29
N ASP A 773 -7.22 36.49 -2.25
CA ASP A 773 -6.71 37.34 -1.19
C ASP A 773 -5.41 38.04 -1.66
N ASN A 774 -4.66 37.36 -2.54
CA ASN A 774 -3.39 37.86 -3.10
C ASN A 774 -3.31 37.51 -4.59
N VAL A 775 -2.58 38.33 -5.33
CA VAL A 775 -2.32 38.12 -6.76
C VAL A 775 -0.82 38.14 -7.04
N ILE A 776 -0.29 37.06 -7.53
CA ILE A 776 1.10 36.97 -7.97
C ILE A 776 1.11 37.17 -9.48
N LYS A 777 1.81 38.25 -9.91
CA LYS A 777 1.88 38.61 -11.33
C LYS A 777 3.17 38.09 -11.94
N ILE A 778 3.06 37.46 -13.09
CA ILE A 778 4.19 37.03 -13.90
C ILE A 778 4.18 37.89 -15.18
N ARG A 779 5.24 38.62 -15.40
CA ARG A 779 5.45 39.34 -16.65
C ARG A 779 6.47 38.58 -17.50
N LYS A 780 6.28 38.58 -18.77
CA LYS A 780 7.21 38.01 -19.76
C LYS A 780 7.75 39.11 -20.65
N GLU A 781 9.04 39.30 -20.59
CA GLU A 781 9.79 40.26 -21.40
C GLU A 781 10.85 39.49 -22.17
N GLU A 782 10.97 39.71 -23.47
CA GLU A 782 11.95 39.05 -24.36
C GLU A 782 12.01 37.50 -24.16
N ASN A 783 10.84 36.86 -23.99
CA ASN A 783 10.69 35.43 -23.70
C ASN A 783 11.18 34.98 -22.31
N ILE A 784 11.61 35.88 -21.46
CA ILE A 784 12.02 35.61 -20.08
C ILE A 784 10.90 36.03 -19.13
N SER A 785 10.57 35.17 -18.17
CA SER A 785 9.54 35.44 -17.16
C SER A 785 10.13 36.09 -15.91
N TYR A 786 9.38 37.02 -15.34
CA TYR A 786 9.71 37.70 -14.11
C TYR A 786 8.52 37.70 -13.15
N VAL A 787 8.80 37.46 -11.86
CA VAL A 787 7.78 37.45 -10.80
C VAL A 787 7.66 38.88 -10.24
N SER A 788 6.41 39.31 -10.04
CA SER A 788 6.09 40.51 -9.26
C SER A 788 5.00 40.13 -8.27
N GLN A 789 5.32 40.17 -7.00
CA GLN A 789 4.42 39.87 -5.89
C GLN A 789 4.00 41.15 -5.22
#